data_50f0046e38444659fbd1863c09c79a69
#
_entry.id   50f0046e38444659fbd1863c09c79a69
#
_cell.length_a   1.000
_cell.length_b   1.000
_cell.length_c   1.000
_cell.angle_alpha   90.00
_cell.angle_beta   90.00
_cell.angle_gamma   90.00
#
_symmetry.space_group_name_H-M   'P 1'
#
loop_
_entity.id
_entity.type
_entity.pdbx_description
1 polymer ?
#
loop_
_entity_poly.entity_id
_entity_poly.type
_entity_poly.pdbx_seq_one_letter_code
_entity_poly.pdbx_strand_id
1 'polypeptide(L)'
;VNDTDFEELPEQEPSWLRLQRATQCRKHLLKAGYLPLPVNGKAPPMEGWQDIAATERIINKWETEFADAINTGILTRTVPAIDIDLMHPEAAAAVEALAREHFEERGYILVRFGKAPKRAILLRTDEPFKKIVRKFAMPDGSEQKIEVLSNGQQVVCYGLHKDTQQPYSWHGGEPGAVKREELPYVRQADMETFIDAAAELLIKEFGFVPVENKAKANRNGKQQTKAESTAGVRERAYAEAALQGCAAELAATKSGDRNDKLNALAFRLGRMCKRGWIKRADVEAALLKAMHDNGGVADDGIKTAEATLRSGLDAGEKDPHPDLPEGDATPAQEPSPQHPPCTLDQVHEVFCKWFGKEYDTDVIDAVACTAAAERLAGDPLWLLVISGPGNTKTETVSSLSGAGAHVISTIASEGALLSATSRKGRAKSATGGLLRRVGERGVLVIKDVTSILSADHNTRAGVLAALREIYDGYWQRNVGTDGGMTLTWTGRIAVVGAVTTAWDAAHAVISVMGDRFVSIRSNSTVGRSKAGRQAIHNTGSETTMRAELAAAVGGLISHIDTGQTWQLQDDEIERLIKAADIVTYARTAVERDYRGDIIDSHAPEMPTRFAKQLAQMVRGGLALGMNRATVLQLALRCARDSIPQLRLEILLELASNPRSRVIDVARNIAKPYRTIRRELEGLHILGLLRCDEEQAETDEAKTVWRYSLADGFDRATLLTMGGEQLF
;
A
#
# COMPACT_ATOMS: atom_id res chain seq x y z
N VAL A 1 14.20 -49.01 -3.37
CA VAL A 1 13.41 -49.81 -2.40
C VAL A 1 12.77 -48.79 -1.46
N ASN A 2 11.50 -48.50 -1.69
CA ASN A 2 10.42 -48.14 -0.75
C ASN A 2 10.79 -47.24 0.45
N ASP A 3 10.11 -46.16 0.76
CA ASP A 3 8.68 -46.02 0.98
C ASP A 3 8.24 -44.57 0.91
N THR A 4 7.05 -44.39 0.41
CA THR A 4 6.22 -43.22 0.44
C THR A 4 5.72 -42.97 1.86
N ASP A 5 6.22 -41.97 2.54
CA ASP A 5 5.54 -41.38 3.70
C ASP A 5 4.70 -40.19 3.21
N PHE A 6 3.42 -40.46 3.03
CA PHE A 6 2.38 -39.45 3.05
C PHE A 6 2.32 -38.91 4.47
N GLU A 7 2.82 -37.70 4.73
CA GLU A 7 2.47 -36.98 5.95
C GLU A 7 0.97 -36.70 5.92
N GLU A 8 0.24 -37.42 6.75
CA GLU A 8 -1.17 -37.20 7.04
C GLU A 8 -1.34 -35.74 7.55
N LEU A 9 -2.23 -35.00 6.90
CA LEU A 9 -2.73 -33.71 7.39
C LEU A 9 -3.16 -33.87 8.85
N PRO A 10 -2.83 -32.93 9.77
CA PRO A 10 -3.17 -33.07 11.18
C PRO A 10 -4.67 -33.28 11.33
N GLU A 11 -5.05 -34.36 11.97
CA GLU A 11 -6.43 -34.68 12.33
C GLU A 11 -7.07 -33.48 13.00
N GLN A 12 -8.30 -33.12 12.56
CA GLN A 12 -9.05 -32.00 13.15
C GLN A 12 -9.14 -32.26 14.67
N GLU A 13 -8.71 -31.26 15.45
CA GLU A 13 -8.78 -31.35 16.92
C GLU A 13 -10.16 -31.84 17.39
N PRO A 14 -10.23 -32.80 18.35
CA PRO A 14 -11.49 -33.31 18.86
C PRO A 14 -12.41 -32.21 19.38
N SER A 15 -13.69 -32.31 19.15
CA SER A 15 -14.70 -31.31 19.55
C SER A 15 -14.68 -31.00 21.05
N TRP A 16 -14.40 -31.99 21.91
CA TRP A 16 -14.30 -31.80 23.36
C TRP A 16 -13.12 -30.92 23.78
N LEU A 17 -11.97 -30.99 23.07
CA LEU A 17 -10.80 -30.15 23.37
C LEU A 17 -11.06 -28.68 23.00
N ARG A 18 -11.76 -28.45 21.88
CA ARG A 18 -12.19 -27.10 21.46
C ARG A 18 -13.14 -26.52 22.49
N LEU A 19 -14.09 -27.30 23.01
CA LEU A 19 -15.03 -26.88 24.01
C LEU A 19 -14.35 -26.53 25.34
N GLN A 20 -13.37 -27.35 25.78
CA GLN A 20 -12.60 -27.09 26.98
C GLN A 20 -11.80 -25.79 26.87
N ARG A 21 -11.19 -25.52 25.70
CA ARG A 21 -10.51 -24.25 25.43
C ARG A 21 -11.47 -23.07 25.46
N ALA A 22 -12.68 -23.20 24.91
CA ALA A 22 -13.71 -22.18 24.95
C ALA A 22 -14.15 -21.87 26.39
N THR A 23 -14.29 -22.88 27.24
CA THR A 23 -14.60 -22.71 28.67
C THR A 23 -13.49 -21.96 29.42
N GLN A 24 -12.22 -22.32 29.18
CA GLN A 24 -11.07 -21.61 29.77
C GLN A 24 -10.98 -20.16 29.28
N CYS A 25 -11.21 -19.92 27.98
CA CYS A 25 -11.25 -18.58 27.41
C CYS A 25 -12.33 -17.73 28.07
N ARG A 26 -13.55 -18.25 28.28
CA ARG A 26 -14.64 -17.55 28.97
C ARG A 26 -14.27 -17.17 30.39
N LYS A 27 -13.63 -18.09 31.14
CA LYS A 27 -13.14 -17.80 32.51
C LYS A 27 -12.07 -16.70 32.51
N HIS A 28 -11.15 -16.74 31.52
CA HIS A 28 -10.12 -15.73 31.40
C HIS A 28 -10.70 -14.34 31.10
N LEU A 29 -11.67 -14.27 30.17
CA LEU A 29 -12.42 -13.04 29.87
C LEU A 29 -13.16 -12.50 31.08
N LEU A 30 -13.82 -13.39 31.85
CA LEU A 30 -14.54 -12.99 33.08
C LEU A 30 -13.58 -12.34 34.09
N LYS A 31 -12.39 -12.93 34.30
CA LYS A 31 -11.36 -12.37 35.22
C LYS A 31 -10.81 -11.03 34.74
N ALA A 32 -10.81 -10.78 33.42
CA ALA A 32 -10.41 -9.53 32.81
C ALA A 32 -11.54 -8.47 32.76
N GLY A 33 -12.69 -8.73 33.40
CA GLY A 33 -13.81 -7.79 33.54
C GLY A 33 -14.82 -7.79 32.39
N TYR A 34 -14.69 -8.72 31.43
CA TYR A 34 -15.65 -8.87 30.33
C TYR A 34 -16.86 -9.74 30.77
N LEU A 35 -17.93 -9.68 29.99
CA LEU A 35 -19.13 -10.50 30.18
C LEU A 35 -19.20 -11.57 29.06
N PRO A 36 -18.52 -12.71 29.21
CA PRO A 36 -18.49 -13.75 28.18
C PRO A 36 -19.80 -14.52 28.11
N LEU A 37 -20.08 -15.10 26.92
CA LEU A 37 -21.18 -16.02 26.69
C LEU A 37 -20.81 -17.08 25.65
N PRO A 38 -21.41 -18.30 25.71
CA PRO A 38 -21.24 -19.32 24.69
C PRO A 38 -22.01 -18.92 23.44
N VAL A 39 -21.41 -19.20 22.28
CA VAL A 39 -21.99 -18.88 20.97
C VAL A 39 -21.81 -20.06 20.03
N ASN A 40 -22.90 -20.46 19.33
CA ASN A 40 -22.84 -21.38 18.21
C ASN A 40 -22.84 -20.57 16.89
N GLY A 41 -21.73 -20.63 16.15
CA GLY A 41 -21.51 -19.74 15.02
C GLY A 41 -21.52 -18.25 15.43
N LYS A 42 -22.64 -17.55 15.22
CA LYS A 42 -22.84 -16.14 15.64
C LYS A 42 -24.00 -15.96 16.61
N ALA A 43 -24.73 -17.02 16.98
CA ALA A 43 -25.91 -16.95 17.81
C ALA A 43 -25.68 -17.59 19.19
N PRO A 44 -26.00 -16.91 20.30
CA PRO A 44 -26.05 -17.53 21.62
C PRO A 44 -27.14 -18.61 21.66
N PRO A 45 -26.86 -19.80 22.25
CA PRO A 45 -27.80 -20.93 22.23
C PRO A 45 -28.95 -20.86 23.28
N MET A 46 -28.98 -19.82 24.12
CA MET A 46 -29.89 -19.69 25.24
C MET A 46 -30.82 -18.50 25.07
N GLU A 47 -32.05 -18.60 25.57
CA GLU A 47 -33.01 -17.49 25.68
C GLU A 47 -32.59 -16.51 26.79
N GLY A 48 -32.90 -15.23 26.64
CA GLY A 48 -32.57 -14.20 27.62
C GLY A 48 -31.09 -13.94 27.83
N TRP A 49 -30.24 -14.35 26.88
CA TRP A 49 -28.77 -14.19 26.95
C TRP A 49 -28.32 -12.73 27.14
N GLN A 50 -29.18 -11.77 26.79
CA GLN A 50 -28.85 -10.34 26.89
C GLN A 50 -28.59 -9.87 28.32
N ASP A 51 -29.27 -10.52 29.29
CA ASP A 51 -29.28 -10.14 30.71
C ASP A 51 -28.42 -11.08 31.58
N ILE A 52 -27.74 -12.03 30.99
CA ILE A 52 -26.91 -13.00 31.73
C ILE A 52 -25.79 -12.29 32.49
N ALA A 53 -25.66 -12.63 33.77
CA ALA A 53 -24.48 -12.34 34.57
C ALA A 53 -23.62 -13.61 34.67
N ALA A 54 -22.55 -13.68 33.84
CA ALA A 54 -21.65 -14.83 33.85
C ALA A 54 -20.89 -14.91 35.17
N THR A 55 -20.79 -16.12 35.71
CA THR A 55 -19.94 -16.48 36.86
C THR A 55 -19.16 -17.74 36.48
N GLU A 56 -18.04 -18.04 37.15
CA GLU A 56 -17.27 -19.26 36.87
C GLU A 56 -18.14 -20.53 36.99
N ARG A 57 -19.08 -20.57 37.93
CA ARG A 57 -20.03 -21.67 38.10
C ARG A 57 -20.95 -21.83 36.88
N ILE A 58 -21.47 -20.73 36.37
CA ILE A 58 -22.33 -20.71 35.18
C ILE A 58 -21.54 -21.11 33.94
N ILE A 59 -20.30 -20.60 33.77
CA ILE A 59 -19.42 -20.96 32.66
C ILE A 59 -19.12 -22.46 32.65
N ASN A 60 -18.86 -23.09 33.81
CA ASN A 60 -18.66 -24.53 33.90
C ASN A 60 -19.93 -25.33 33.49
N LYS A 61 -21.11 -24.83 33.84
CA LYS A 61 -22.38 -25.45 33.47
C LYS A 61 -22.63 -25.40 31.96
N TRP A 62 -22.22 -24.33 31.28
CA TRP A 62 -22.32 -24.20 29.82
C TRP A 62 -21.53 -25.25 29.05
N GLU A 63 -20.45 -25.78 29.63
CA GLU A 63 -19.64 -26.84 29.00
C GLU A 63 -20.46 -28.10 28.76
N THR A 64 -21.42 -28.40 29.64
CA THR A 64 -22.32 -29.55 29.52
C THR A 64 -23.61 -29.23 28.82
N GLU A 65 -24.17 -28.04 29.07
CA GLU A 65 -25.47 -27.64 28.54
C GLU A 65 -25.42 -27.21 27.06
N PHE A 66 -24.28 -26.66 26.61
CA PHE A 66 -24.12 -26.11 25.28
C PHE A 66 -22.83 -26.64 24.60
N ALA A 67 -22.74 -27.97 24.49
CA ALA A 67 -21.52 -28.65 23.97
C ALA A 67 -21.12 -28.22 22.53
N ASP A 68 -22.08 -27.76 21.73
CA ASP A 68 -21.83 -27.28 20.36
C ASP A 68 -21.40 -25.81 20.30
N ALA A 69 -21.45 -25.08 21.42
CA ALA A 69 -21.11 -23.66 21.46
C ALA A 69 -19.62 -23.44 21.69
N ILE A 70 -18.81 -23.79 20.70
CA ILE A 70 -17.35 -23.70 20.72
C ILE A 70 -16.81 -22.27 20.53
N ASN A 71 -17.64 -21.33 20.09
CA ASN A 71 -17.27 -19.92 19.99
C ASN A 71 -17.57 -19.17 21.30
N THR A 72 -16.86 -18.10 21.53
CA THR A 72 -17.04 -17.21 22.69
C THR A 72 -17.38 -15.80 22.25
N GLY A 73 -18.51 -15.28 22.70
CA GLY A 73 -18.93 -13.90 22.54
C GLY A 73 -18.74 -13.08 23.82
N ILE A 74 -18.84 -11.77 23.69
CA ILE A 74 -18.86 -10.79 24.79
C ILE A 74 -20.14 -9.96 24.66
N LEU A 75 -20.86 -9.77 25.78
CA LEU A 75 -21.99 -8.84 25.84
C LEU A 75 -21.54 -7.40 25.69
N THR A 76 -22.16 -6.68 24.75
CA THR A 76 -21.76 -5.32 24.42
C THR A 76 -22.40 -4.24 25.30
N ARG A 77 -23.20 -4.60 26.29
CA ARG A 77 -23.84 -3.63 27.21
C ARG A 77 -22.83 -2.80 28.01
N THR A 78 -21.69 -3.40 28.40
CA THR A 78 -20.60 -2.72 29.12
C THR A 78 -19.30 -2.62 28.26
N VAL A 79 -19.30 -3.29 27.11
CA VAL A 79 -18.18 -3.27 26.14
C VAL A 79 -18.76 -2.98 24.75
N PRO A 80 -19.20 -1.73 24.48
CA PRO A 80 -19.66 -1.36 23.15
C PRO A 80 -18.65 -1.71 22.08
N ALA A 81 -19.14 -2.11 20.91
CA ALA A 81 -18.28 -2.44 19.77
C ALA A 81 -18.69 -1.62 18.55
N ILE A 82 -17.73 -0.95 17.92
CA ILE A 82 -17.90 -0.37 16.59
C ILE A 82 -17.75 -1.52 15.60
N ASP A 83 -18.83 -1.92 14.94
CA ASP A 83 -18.84 -2.97 13.91
C ASP A 83 -18.82 -2.31 12.53
N ILE A 84 -17.68 -2.37 11.87
CA ILE A 84 -17.42 -1.81 10.54
C ILE A 84 -17.74 -2.89 9.52
N ASP A 85 -19.00 -2.97 9.12
CA ASP A 85 -19.51 -3.97 8.17
C ASP A 85 -19.44 -3.46 6.74
N LEU A 86 -18.22 -3.06 6.33
CA LEU A 86 -17.89 -2.53 5.01
C LEU A 86 -17.06 -3.55 4.22
N MET A 87 -17.41 -3.78 2.96
CA MET A 87 -16.67 -4.64 2.04
C MET A 87 -15.60 -3.86 1.25
N HIS A 88 -15.56 -2.53 1.39
CA HIS A 88 -14.55 -1.67 0.80
C HIS A 88 -13.34 -1.56 1.74
N PRO A 89 -12.16 -2.14 1.37
CA PRO A 89 -11.04 -2.23 2.29
C PRO A 89 -10.51 -0.87 2.77
N GLU A 90 -10.38 0.10 1.85
CA GLU A 90 -9.88 1.44 2.16
C GLU A 90 -10.87 2.21 3.04
N ALA A 91 -12.17 2.12 2.75
CA ALA A 91 -13.21 2.74 3.56
C ALA A 91 -13.26 2.14 4.98
N ALA A 92 -13.15 0.80 5.10
CA ALA A 92 -13.09 0.14 6.40
C ALA A 92 -11.83 0.53 7.19
N ALA A 93 -10.69 0.70 6.51
CA ALA A 93 -9.44 1.16 7.13
C ALA A 93 -9.51 2.64 7.52
N ALA A 94 -10.16 3.50 6.72
CA ALA A 94 -10.33 4.91 7.02
C ALA A 94 -11.23 5.12 8.26
N VAL A 95 -12.31 4.32 8.38
CA VAL A 95 -13.17 4.35 9.57
C VAL A 95 -12.43 3.82 10.81
N GLU A 96 -11.57 2.80 10.68
CA GLU A 96 -10.69 2.38 11.78
C GLU A 96 -9.70 3.47 12.18
N ALA A 97 -9.07 4.14 11.21
CA ALA A 97 -8.14 5.25 11.47
C ALA A 97 -8.84 6.39 12.21
N LEU A 98 -10.06 6.75 11.79
CA LEU A 98 -10.88 7.74 12.48
C LEU A 98 -11.22 7.29 13.91
N ALA A 99 -11.51 6.00 14.14
CA ALA A 99 -11.77 5.49 15.49
C ALA A 99 -10.51 5.57 16.38
N ARG A 100 -9.33 5.31 15.83
CA ARG A 100 -8.05 5.49 16.55
C ARG A 100 -7.82 6.95 16.91
N GLU A 101 -8.00 7.87 15.97
CA GLU A 101 -7.89 9.32 16.22
C GLU A 101 -8.80 9.79 17.36
N HIS A 102 -10.04 9.28 17.44
CA HIS A 102 -11.00 9.69 18.47
C HIS A 102 -10.76 9.06 19.84
N PHE A 103 -10.21 7.84 19.90
CA PHE A 103 -10.27 7.03 21.11
C PHE A 103 -8.92 6.47 21.59
N GLU A 104 -7.83 6.46 20.79
CA GLU A 104 -6.56 5.82 21.16
C GLU A 104 -5.89 6.48 22.38
N GLU A 105 -6.06 7.78 22.56
CA GLU A 105 -5.56 8.48 23.77
C GLU A 105 -6.30 8.10 25.06
N ARG A 106 -7.50 7.45 24.95
CA ARG A 106 -8.34 7.07 26.07
C ARG A 106 -8.16 5.62 26.52
N GLY A 107 -7.35 4.80 25.80
CA GLY A 107 -7.09 3.39 26.12
C GLY A 107 -6.68 2.55 24.93
N TYR A 108 -6.53 1.23 25.14
CA TYR A 108 -6.11 0.30 24.11
C TYR A 108 -7.19 0.07 23.05
N ILE A 109 -6.85 0.26 21.78
CA ILE A 109 -7.74 -0.03 20.65
C ILE A 109 -7.53 -1.48 20.19
N LEU A 110 -8.48 -2.33 20.51
CA LEU A 110 -8.51 -3.74 20.10
C LEU A 110 -9.37 -3.88 18.84
N VAL A 111 -8.75 -4.31 17.75
CA VAL A 111 -9.43 -4.50 16.46
C VAL A 111 -9.54 -5.98 16.13
N ARG A 112 -10.78 -6.49 16.00
CA ARG A 112 -11.08 -7.88 15.66
C ARG A 112 -11.37 -8.05 14.18
N PHE A 113 -10.79 -9.07 13.56
CA PHE A 113 -11.09 -9.53 12.21
C PHE A 113 -11.73 -10.93 12.23
N GLY A 114 -12.79 -11.13 11.44
CA GLY A 114 -13.42 -12.43 11.20
C GLY A 114 -13.55 -12.71 9.71
N LYS A 115 -13.95 -11.71 8.93
CA LYS A 115 -14.01 -11.74 7.46
C LYS A 115 -13.53 -10.39 6.94
N ALA A 116 -12.23 -10.29 6.69
CA ALA A 116 -11.67 -9.05 6.14
C ALA A 116 -12.41 -8.63 4.84
N PRO A 117 -12.59 -7.32 4.60
CA PRO A 117 -12.06 -6.18 5.33
C PRO A 117 -12.88 -5.76 6.56
N LYS A 118 -14.01 -6.42 6.81
CA LYS A 118 -14.89 -6.15 7.95
C LYS A 118 -14.15 -6.34 9.27
N ARG A 119 -14.41 -5.44 10.22
CA ARG A 119 -13.72 -5.44 11.51
C ARG A 119 -14.58 -4.87 12.62
N ALA A 120 -14.24 -5.18 13.87
CA ALA A 120 -14.91 -4.61 15.03
C ALA A 120 -13.89 -4.08 16.04
N ILE A 121 -14.19 -2.95 16.69
CA ILE A 121 -13.35 -2.28 17.67
C ILE A 121 -14.07 -2.29 19.01
N LEU A 122 -13.40 -2.74 20.08
CA LEU A 122 -13.96 -2.80 21.41
C LEU A 122 -13.69 -1.50 22.20
N LEU A 123 -14.72 -1.04 22.91
CA LEU A 123 -14.69 0.13 23.78
C LEU A 123 -15.31 -0.25 25.14
N ARG A 124 -15.31 0.63 26.13
CA ARG A 124 -16.03 0.40 27.38
C ARG A 124 -16.99 1.53 27.72
N THR A 125 -18.07 1.18 28.40
CA THR A 125 -19.03 2.14 28.98
C THR A 125 -19.59 1.62 30.31
N ASP A 126 -19.96 2.54 31.17
CA ASP A 126 -20.71 2.22 32.38
C ASP A 126 -22.19 2.62 32.23
N GLU A 127 -22.55 3.28 31.13
CA GLU A 127 -23.88 3.73 30.76
C GLU A 127 -24.35 3.05 29.47
N PRO A 128 -24.96 1.84 29.51
CA PRO A 128 -25.42 1.14 28.33
C PRO A 128 -26.44 1.96 27.52
N PHE A 129 -26.25 2.04 26.20
CA PHE A 129 -27.11 2.79 25.29
C PHE A 129 -27.66 1.90 24.17
N LYS A 130 -28.64 2.43 23.41
CA LYS A 130 -29.21 1.71 22.28
C LYS A 130 -28.23 1.60 21.11
N LYS A 131 -28.30 0.50 20.37
CA LYS A 131 -27.57 0.30 19.12
C LYS A 131 -27.76 1.49 18.18
N ILE A 132 -26.65 1.99 17.63
CA ILE A 132 -26.63 3.07 16.63
C ILE A 132 -26.21 2.46 15.28
N VAL A 133 -26.87 2.87 14.17
CA VAL A 133 -26.64 2.29 12.83
C VAL A 133 -26.63 3.40 11.80
N ARG A 134 -25.69 3.33 10.86
CA ARG A 134 -25.71 4.08 9.59
C ARG A 134 -25.57 3.10 8.45
N LYS A 135 -26.52 3.15 7.52
CA LYS A 135 -26.63 2.25 6.38
C LYS A 135 -26.34 3.00 5.09
N PHE A 136 -25.70 2.32 4.16
CA PHE A 136 -25.32 2.86 2.88
C PHE A 136 -25.74 1.91 1.77
N ALA A 137 -26.32 2.45 0.70
CA ALA A 137 -26.62 1.72 -0.51
C ALA A 137 -25.38 1.71 -1.41
N MET A 138 -25.04 0.54 -1.91
CA MET A 138 -23.97 0.39 -2.88
C MET A 138 -24.52 0.36 -4.32
N PRO A 139 -23.72 0.73 -5.33
CA PRO A 139 -24.16 0.72 -6.74
C PRO A 139 -24.61 -0.63 -7.26
N ASP A 140 -24.18 -1.73 -6.62
CA ASP A 140 -24.58 -3.11 -6.94
C ASP A 140 -25.91 -3.56 -6.30
N GLY A 141 -26.57 -2.65 -5.56
CA GLY A 141 -27.79 -2.91 -4.81
C GLY A 141 -27.55 -3.60 -3.45
N SER A 142 -26.30 -3.87 -3.05
CA SER A 142 -25.97 -4.36 -1.71
C SER A 142 -26.05 -3.23 -0.68
N GLU A 143 -26.34 -3.59 0.56
CA GLU A 143 -26.36 -2.67 1.70
C GLU A 143 -25.12 -2.90 2.56
N GLN A 144 -24.39 -1.84 2.87
CA GLN A 144 -23.29 -1.84 3.81
C GLN A 144 -23.60 -0.93 4.99
N LYS A 145 -22.92 -1.13 6.11
CA LYS A 145 -23.28 -0.38 7.33
C LYS A 145 -22.09 -0.23 8.28
N ILE A 146 -22.19 0.80 9.11
CA ILE A 146 -21.41 0.93 10.34
C ILE A 146 -22.39 0.87 11.50
N GLU A 147 -22.08 0.07 12.51
CA GLU A 147 -22.94 -0.09 13.68
C GLU A 147 -22.13 0.13 14.97
N VAL A 148 -22.77 0.71 15.98
CA VAL A 148 -22.27 0.65 17.35
C VAL A 148 -23.16 -0.30 18.12
N LEU A 149 -22.63 -1.48 18.40
CA LEU A 149 -23.30 -2.49 19.21
C LEU A 149 -23.16 -2.11 20.67
N SER A 150 -24.26 -2.11 21.44
CA SER A 150 -24.26 -1.81 22.86
C SER A 150 -25.35 -2.65 23.57
N ASN A 151 -26.30 -2.06 24.28
CA ASN A 151 -27.31 -2.81 25.05
C ASN A 151 -28.10 -3.80 24.19
N GLY A 152 -28.26 -5.03 24.70
CA GLY A 152 -29.01 -6.10 24.04
C GLY A 152 -28.28 -6.75 22.85
N GLN A 153 -26.98 -6.49 22.70
CA GLN A 153 -26.14 -7.03 21.61
C GLN A 153 -24.93 -7.81 22.14
N GLN A 154 -24.27 -8.56 21.27
CA GLN A 154 -23.04 -9.27 21.58
C GLN A 154 -22.08 -9.21 20.36
N VAL A 155 -20.81 -9.44 20.60
CA VAL A 155 -19.79 -9.58 19.58
C VAL A 155 -19.02 -10.88 19.80
N VAL A 156 -18.87 -11.72 18.75
CA VAL A 156 -18.07 -12.94 18.85
C VAL A 156 -16.60 -12.57 18.87
N CYS A 157 -15.85 -13.00 19.87
CA CYS A 157 -14.46 -12.63 20.08
C CYS A 157 -13.48 -13.76 19.74
N TYR A 158 -13.85 -14.99 20.06
CA TYR A 158 -12.99 -16.16 19.84
C TYR A 158 -13.79 -17.33 19.24
N GLY A 159 -13.08 -18.19 18.53
CA GLY A 159 -13.61 -19.34 17.82
C GLY A 159 -13.49 -19.19 16.30
N LEU A 160 -14.30 -19.89 15.54
CA LEU A 160 -14.28 -19.92 14.08
C LEU A 160 -15.36 -19.00 13.50
N HIS A 161 -14.99 -18.20 12.52
CA HIS A 161 -15.96 -17.38 11.79
C HIS A 161 -16.84 -18.26 10.89
N LYS A 162 -18.16 -18.06 10.93
CA LYS A 162 -19.14 -18.95 10.29
C LYS A 162 -18.89 -19.15 8.78
N ASP A 163 -18.56 -18.10 8.04
CA ASP A 163 -18.48 -18.15 6.58
C ASP A 163 -17.07 -18.52 6.09
N THR A 164 -16.01 -18.07 6.79
CA THR A 164 -14.62 -18.30 6.39
C THR A 164 -14.01 -19.54 7.00
N GLN A 165 -14.62 -20.09 8.06
CA GLN A 165 -14.10 -21.20 8.89
C GLN A 165 -12.69 -20.94 9.44
N GLN A 166 -12.25 -19.67 9.46
CA GLN A 166 -10.98 -19.23 10.03
C GLN A 166 -11.19 -18.70 11.45
N PRO A 167 -10.20 -18.81 12.33
CA PRO A 167 -10.23 -18.20 13.64
C PRO A 167 -10.39 -16.68 13.56
N TYR A 168 -11.10 -16.08 14.54
CA TYR A 168 -11.05 -14.63 14.71
C TYR A 168 -9.64 -14.21 15.12
N SER A 169 -9.13 -13.12 14.52
CA SER A 169 -7.82 -12.55 14.82
C SER A 169 -7.96 -11.14 15.41
N TRP A 170 -6.97 -10.74 16.20
CA TRP A 170 -6.94 -9.47 16.90
C TRP A 170 -5.68 -8.66 16.55
N HIS A 171 -5.83 -7.33 16.48
CA HIS A 171 -4.74 -6.39 16.30
C HIS A 171 -4.80 -5.32 17.41
N GLY A 172 -3.64 -4.90 17.88
CA GLY A 172 -3.51 -3.93 18.98
C GLY A 172 -3.67 -4.55 20.38
N GLY A 173 -3.65 -5.89 20.46
CA GLY A 173 -3.93 -6.68 21.66
C GLY A 173 -5.21 -7.50 21.53
N GLU A 174 -5.52 -8.32 22.53
CA GLU A 174 -6.71 -9.15 22.54
C GLU A 174 -7.45 -9.09 23.90
N PRO A 175 -8.78 -9.27 23.93
CA PRO A 175 -9.55 -9.34 25.17
C PRO A 175 -9.07 -10.45 26.09
N GLY A 176 -8.89 -10.13 27.36
CA GLY A 176 -8.31 -11.05 28.34
C GLY A 176 -6.85 -10.72 28.65
N ALA A 177 -6.00 -10.52 27.65
CA ALA A 177 -4.68 -9.93 27.84
C ALA A 177 -4.80 -8.44 28.17
N VAL A 178 -5.67 -7.70 27.47
CA VAL A 178 -6.07 -6.34 27.81
C VAL A 178 -7.37 -6.43 28.63
N LYS A 179 -7.38 -5.81 29.82
CA LYS A 179 -8.55 -5.79 30.69
C LYS A 179 -9.61 -4.81 30.17
N ARG A 180 -10.88 -5.04 30.51
CA ARG A 180 -11.97 -4.14 30.14
C ARG A 180 -11.69 -2.68 30.55
N GLU A 181 -11.11 -2.46 31.72
CA GLU A 181 -10.83 -1.13 32.26
C GLU A 181 -9.78 -0.35 31.48
N GLU A 182 -8.98 -1.05 30.69
CA GLU A 182 -7.94 -0.47 29.84
C GLU A 182 -8.44 -0.07 28.46
N LEU A 183 -9.69 -0.44 28.10
CA LEU A 183 -10.36 -0.01 26.86
C LEU A 183 -10.78 1.46 26.95
N PRO A 184 -10.86 2.18 25.82
CA PRO A 184 -11.34 3.57 25.78
C PRO A 184 -12.75 3.70 26.36
N TYR A 185 -12.91 4.61 27.32
CA TYR A 185 -14.24 4.93 27.87
C TYR A 185 -15.02 5.82 26.90
N VAL A 186 -16.31 5.46 26.67
CA VAL A 186 -17.19 6.19 25.78
C VAL A 186 -18.60 6.32 26.36
N ARG A 187 -19.26 7.42 26.03
CA ARG A 187 -20.69 7.67 26.26
C ARG A 187 -21.45 7.61 24.95
N GLN A 188 -22.77 7.54 25.02
CA GLN A 188 -23.61 7.56 23.82
C GLN A 188 -23.29 8.74 22.89
N ALA A 189 -23.09 9.94 23.43
CA ALA A 189 -22.78 11.14 22.65
C ALA A 189 -21.44 11.05 21.89
N ASP A 190 -20.41 10.42 22.48
CA ASP A 190 -19.14 10.18 21.81
C ASP A 190 -19.35 9.27 20.57
N MET A 191 -20.22 8.25 20.72
CA MET A 191 -20.51 7.30 19.64
C MET A 191 -21.40 7.91 18.54
N GLU A 192 -22.34 8.78 18.88
CA GLU A 192 -23.14 9.52 17.90
C GLU A 192 -22.25 10.46 17.09
N THR A 193 -21.36 11.21 17.74
CA THR A 193 -20.39 12.08 17.08
C THR A 193 -19.46 11.30 16.15
N PHE A 194 -18.92 10.19 16.64
CA PHE A 194 -18.05 9.32 15.85
C PHE A 194 -18.76 8.74 14.62
N ILE A 195 -19.96 8.19 14.80
CA ILE A 195 -20.66 7.52 13.69
C ILE A 195 -21.13 8.50 12.61
N ASP A 196 -21.42 9.74 13.00
CA ASP A 196 -21.76 10.81 12.06
C ASP A 196 -20.52 11.28 11.30
N ALA A 197 -19.37 11.45 11.97
CA ALA A 197 -18.10 11.74 11.33
C ALA A 197 -17.65 10.61 10.37
N ALA A 198 -17.82 9.35 10.78
CA ALA A 198 -17.55 8.20 9.93
C ALA A 198 -18.48 8.13 8.72
N ALA A 199 -19.77 8.48 8.89
CA ALA A 199 -20.69 8.55 7.77
C ALA A 199 -20.33 9.68 6.79
N GLU A 200 -19.95 10.85 7.31
CA GLU A 200 -19.50 11.98 6.50
C GLU A 200 -18.22 11.64 5.72
N LEU A 201 -17.25 10.99 6.36
CA LEU A 201 -16.03 10.48 5.74
C LEU A 201 -16.36 9.54 4.57
N LEU A 202 -17.26 8.57 4.81
CA LEU A 202 -17.65 7.60 3.79
C LEU A 202 -18.39 8.24 2.60
N ILE A 203 -19.21 9.24 2.86
CA ILE A 203 -19.91 9.98 1.80
C ILE A 203 -18.94 10.83 0.99
N LYS A 204 -18.08 11.61 1.67
CA LYS A 204 -17.19 12.57 1.01
C LYS A 204 -16.02 11.92 0.28
N GLU A 205 -15.36 10.95 0.92
CA GLU A 205 -14.13 10.37 0.39
C GLU A 205 -14.35 9.10 -0.42
N PHE A 206 -15.42 8.34 -0.11
CA PHE A 206 -15.67 7.05 -0.73
C PHE A 206 -16.97 6.99 -1.55
N GLY A 207 -17.74 8.09 -1.59
CA GLY A 207 -18.96 8.18 -2.41
C GLY A 207 -20.10 7.25 -1.95
N PHE A 208 -20.13 6.86 -0.67
CA PHE A 208 -21.21 6.06 -0.11
C PHE A 208 -22.53 6.85 -0.09
N VAL A 209 -23.62 6.20 -0.46
CA VAL A 209 -24.95 6.83 -0.49
C VAL A 209 -25.74 6.41 0.75
N PRO A 210 -26.12 7.34 1.65
CA PRO A 210 -26.91 7.00 2.84
C PRO A 210 -28.28 6.45 2.44
N VAL A 211 -28.72 5.38 3.12
CA VAL A 211 -30.10 4.89 3.02
C VAL A 211 -30.98 5.69 3.97
N GLU A 212 -31.81 6.60 3.42
CA GLU A 212 -32.78 7.34 4.21
C GLU A 212 -33.88 6.41 4.73
N ASN A 213 -34.09 6.40 6.05
CA ASN A 213 -35.27 5.78 6.65
C ASN A 213 -36.54 6.56 6.25
N LYS A 214 -37.39 5.96 5.44
CA LYS A 214 -38.72 6.49 5.10
C LYS A 214 -39.60 6.57 6.33
N ALA A 215 -39.49 7.67 7.07
CA ALA A 215 -40.50 8.07 8.03
C ALA A 215 -40.56 9.61 8.09
N LYS A 216 -41.56 10.17 7.40
CA LYS A 216 -42.06 11.54 7.44
C LYS A 216 -41.19 12.62 6.76
N ALA A 217 -41.46 12.89 5.52
CA ALA A 217 -41.42 14.27 5.00
C ALA A 217 -42.59 14.47 4.00
N ASN A 218 -43.44 15.37 4.34
CA ASN A 218 -44.57 15.86 3.53
C ASN A 218 -44.06 17.00 2.64
N ARG A 219 -44.46 16.92 1.38
CA ARG A 219 -44.70 18.00 0.40
C ARG A 219 -43.99 19.35 0.60
N ASN A 220 -43.15 19.76 -0.34
CA ASN A 220 -43.45 20.91 -1.22
C ASN A 220 -42.27 21.19 -2.17
N GLY A 221 -42.64 21.55 -3.40
CA GLY A 221 -41.82 22.45 -4.21
C GLY A 221 -41.35 21.90 -5.56
N LYS A 222 -42.23 21.86 -6.55
CA LYS A 222 -41.83 21.97 -7.95
C LYS A 222 -41.10 23.32 -8.16
N GLN A 223 -39.89 23.23 -8.65
CA GLN A 223 -39.34 24.34 -9.48
C GLN A 223 -38.65 23.77 -10.72
N GLN A 224 -39.33 23.94 -11.82
CA GLN A 224 -38.72 23.90 -13.14
C GLN A 224 -37.78 25.10 -13.25
N THR A 225 -36.53 24.85 -13.58
CA THR A 225 -35.71 25.90 -14.19
C THR A 225 -35.25 25.41 -15.56
N LYS A 226 -35.76 26.08 -16.56
CA LYS A 226 -35.29 26.16 -17.92
C LYS A 226 -33.84 26.70 -17.89
N ALA A 227 -32.91 25.98 -18.47
CA ALA A 227 -31.65 26.54 -18.92
C ALA A 227 -31.23 25.83 -20.20
N GLU A 228 -31.42 26.51 -21.32
CA GLU A 228 -30.65 26.28 -22.54
C GLU A 228 -29.20 26.67 -22.22
N SER A 229 -28.34 25.70 -21.96
CA SER A 229 -26.90 25.92 -21.86
C SER A 229 -26.24 25.45 -23.15
N THR A 230 -25.55 26.33 -23.82
CA THR A 230 -24.65 26.08 -24.92
C THR A 230 -23.64 25.03 -24.44
N ALA A 231 -23.59 23.84 -25.10
CA ALA A 231 -22.67 22.76 -24.75
C ALA A 231 -21.22 23.24 -24.78
N GLY A 232 -20.46 22.94 -23.74
CA GLY A 232 -19.02 23.21 -23.65
C GLY A 232 -18.22 22.38 -24.66
N VAL A 233 -16.95 22.73 -24.85
CA VAL A 233 -16.02 22.03 -25.76
C VAL A 233 -15.88 20.54 -25.37
N ARG A 234 -15.93 20.25 -24.08
CA ARG A 234 -15.80 18.88 -23.51
C ARG A 234 -16.99 17.98 -23.82
N GLU A 235 -18.22 18.52 -23.69
CA GLU A 235 -19.44 17.79 -23.96
C GLU A 235 -19.55 17.45 -25.44
N ARG A 236 -19.13 18.37 -26.33
CA ARG A 236 -19.08 18.12 -27.77
C ARG A 236 -18.07 17.03 -28.13
N ALA A 237 -16.86 17.08 -27.60
CA ALA A 237 -15.83 16.08 -27.84
C ALA A 237 -16.27 14.68 -27.34
N TYR A 238 -16.95 14.62 -26.19
CA TYR A 238 -17.52 13.37 -25.66
C TYR A 238 -18.60 12.80 -26.59
N ALA A 239 -19.50 13.65 -27.09
CA ALA A 239 -20.58 13.21 -27.95
C ALA A 239 -20.10 12.80 -29.36
N GLU A 240 -19.08 13.46 -29.90
CA GLU A 240 -18.41 13.10 -31.15
C GLU A 240 -17.70 11.74 -31.05
N ALA A 241 -16.94 11.51 -29.97
CA ALA A 241 -16.32 10.22 -29.72
C ALA A 241 -17.37 9.08 -29.55
N ALA A 242 -18.47 9.39 -28.85
CA ALA A 242 -19.58 8.45 -28.71
C ALA A 242 -20.23 8.14 -30.05
N LEU A 243 -20.42 9.12 -30.96
CA LEU A 243 -20.96 8.91 -32.28
C LEU A 243 -20.08 8.00 -33.14
N GLN A 244 -18.76 8.27 -33.16
CA GLN A 244 -17.80 7.45 -33.90
C GLN A 244 -17.79 5.99 -33.40
N GLY A 245 -17.77 5.81 -32.05
CA GLY A 245 -17.82 4.48 -31.43
C GLY A 245 -19.13 3.72 -31.76
N CYS A 246 -20.28 4.41 -31.68
CA CYS A 246 -21.58 3.81 -32.01
C CYS A 246 -21.71 3.44 -33.51
N ALA A 247 -21.21 4.28 -34.39
CA ALA A 247 -21.25 3.98 -35.85
C ALA A 247 -20.34 2.79 -36.18
N ALA A 248 -19.13 2.71 -35.60
CA ALA A 248 -18.24 1.57 -35.78
C ALA A 248 -18.82 0.25 -35.22
N GLU A 249 -19.46 0.32 -34.05
CA GLU A 249 -20.12 -0.81 -33.41
C GLU A 249 -21.29 -1.35 -34.28
N LEU A 250 -22.10 -0.45 -34.84
CA LEU A 250 -23.19 -0.80 -35.70
C LEU A 250 -22.71 -1.41 -37.05
N ALA A 251 -21.67 -0.81 -37.63
CA ALA A 251 -21.09 -1.32 -38.88
C ALA A 251 -20.52 -2.75 -38.73
N ALA A 252 -20.06 -3.11 -37.54
CA ALA A 252 -19.53 -4.45 -37.22
C ALA A 252 -20.63 -5.46 -36.81
N THR A 253 -21.90 -5.06 -36.71
CA THR A 253 -23.00 -5.91 -36.23
C THR A 253 -23.47 -6.88 -37.30
N LYS A 254 -23.60 -8.18 -36.95
CA LYS A 254 -24.02 -9.26 -37.85
C LYS A 254 -25.51 -9.21 -38.14
N SER A 255 -25.92 -9.89 -39.25
CA SER A 255 -27.34 -10.06 -39.60
C SER A 255 -28.12 -10.75 -38.45
N GLY A 256 -29.33 -10.26 -38.19
CA GLY A 256 -30.21 -10.70 -37.11
C GLY A 256 -30.33 -9.73 -35.95
N ASP A 257 -29.20 -9.05 -35.54
CA ASP A 257 -29.17 -8.16 -34.39
C ASP A 257 -29.12 -6.67 -34.78
N ARG A 258 -29.09 -6.34 -36.06
CA ARG A 258 -28.81 -4.98 -36.56
C ARG A 258 -29.88 -3.97 -36.16
N ASN A 259 -31.15 -4.32 -36.22
CA ASN A 259 -32.26 -3.41 -35.91
C ASN A 259 -32.35 -3.09 -34.41
N ASP A 260 -32.18 -4.11 -33.56
CA ASP A 260 -32.16 -3.92 -32.10
C ASP A 260 -30.95 -3.07 -31.68
N LYS A 261 -29.79 -3.33 -32.32
CA LYS A 261 -28.60 -2.57 -32.11
C LYS A 261 -28.72 -1.11 -32.55
N LEU A 262 -29.29 -0.88 -33.73
CA LEU A 262 -29.58 0.46 -34.22
C LEU A 262 -30.45 1.24 -33.22
N ASN A 263 -31.56 0.62 -32.76
CA ASN A 263 -32.47 1.26 -31.81
C ASN A 263 -31.73 1.63 -30.47
N ALA A 264 -30.95 0.71 -29.92
CA ALA A 264 -30.20 0.94 -28.68
C ALA A 264 -29.14 2.05 -28.82
N LEU A 265 -28.42 2.09 -29.96
CA LEU A 265 -27.39 3.11 -30.20
C LEU A 265 -28.03 4.48 -30.49
N ALA A 266 -29.15 4.49 -31.23
CA ALA A 266 -29.96 5.69 -31.48
C ALA A 266 -30.51 6.26 -30.19
N PHE A 267 -31.02 5.44 -29.26
CA PHE A 267 -31.46 5.87 -27.94
C PHE A 267 -30.31 6.54 -27.15
N ARG A 268 -29.13 5.90 -27.12
CA ARG A 268 -27.96 6.42 -26.44
C ARG A 268 -27.54 7.80 -26.97
N LEU A 269 -27.52 7.99 -28.28
CA LEU A 269 -27.11 9.24 -28.89
C LEU A 269 -28.23 10.30 -28.85
N GLY A 270 -29.50 9.91 -28.87
CA GLY A 270 -30.64 10.77 -28.68
C GLY A 270 -30.64 11.52 -27.35
N ARG A 271 -30.16 10.87 -26.30
CA ARG A 271 -29.95 11.49 -24.98
C ARG A 271 -28.95 12.67 -25.01
N MET A 272 -27.94 12.58 -25.89
CA MET A 272 -26.94 13.64 -26.09
C MET A 272 -27.45 14.73 -27.03
N CYS A 273 -28.26 14.36 -28.04
CA CYS A 273 -28.93 15.32 -28.91
C CYS A 273 -29.82 16.28 -28.11
N LYS A 274 -30.58 15.75 -27.12
CA LYS A 274 -31.42 16.58 -26.23
C LYS A 274 -30.65 17.59 -25.43
N ARG A 275 -29.40 17.29 -25.11
CA ARG A 275 -28.48 18.19 -24.38
C ARG A 275 -27.78 19.20 -25.29
N GLY A 276 -27.99 19.12 -26.61
CA GLY A 276 -27.30 19.96 -27.59
C GLY A 276 -25.79 19.67 -27.71
N TRP A 277 -25.32 18.51 -27.24
CA TRP A 277 -23.92 18.11 -27.31
C TRP A 277 -23.52 17.64 -28.72
N ILE A 278 -24.46 17.11 -29.48
CA ILE A 278 -24.31 16.69 -30.88
C ILE A 278 -25.60 16.99 -31.64
N LYS A 279 -25.48 17.24 -32.93
CA LYS A 279 -26.65 17.49 -33.78
C LYS A 279 -27.31 16.18 -34.18
N ARG A 280 -28.64 16.14 -34.10
CA ARG A 280 -29.45 14.99 -34.52
C ARG A 280 -29.15 14.57 -35.94
N ALA A 281 -29.02 15.52 -36.87
CA ALA A 281 -28.71 15.23 -38.26
C ALA A 281 -27.40 14.49 -38.48
N ASP A 282 -26.35 14.81 -37.67
CA ASP A 282 -25.05 14.14 -37.75
C ASP A 282 -25.15 12.68 -37.26
N VAL A 283 -25.99 12.45 -36.23
CA VAL A 283 -26.26 11.09 -35.72
C VAL A 283 -27.03 10.27 -36.71
N GLU A 284 -28.09 10.83 -37.33
CA GLU A 284 -28.91 10.17 -38.34
C GLU A 284 -28.05 9.78 -39.55
N ALA A 285 -27.21 10.67 -40.05
CA ALA A 285 -26.32 10.41 -41.16
C ALA A 285 -25.31 9.30 -40.89
N ALA A 286 -24.67 9.33 -39.69
CA ALA A 286 -23.65 8.35 -39.35
C ALA A 286 -24.21 6.95 -39.09
N LEU A 287 -25.34 6.83 -38.39
CA LEU A 287 -25.95 5.52 -38.12
C LEU A 287 -26.61 4.91 -39.37
N LEU A 288 -27.24 5.73 -40.25
CA LEU A 288 -27.74 5.22 -41.51
C LEU A 288 -26.63 4.76 -42.45
N LYS A 289 -25.51 5.47 -42.49
CA LYS A 289 -24.32 5.02 -43.20
C LYS A 289 -23.82 3.67 -42.66
N ALA A 290 -23.71 3.52 -41.34
CA ALA A 290 -23.29 2.26 -40.72
C ALA A 290 -24.26 1.09 -41.02
N MET A 291 -25.59 1.35 -41.09
CA MET A 291 -26.59 0.36 -41.51
C MET A 291 -26.49 0.01 -43.00
N HIS A 292 -26.06 0.94 -43.83
CA HIS A 292 -25.77 0.65 -45.24
C HIS A 292 -24.48 -0.21 -45.35
N ASP A 293 -23.43 0.17 -44.65
CA ASP A 293 -22.12 -0.50 -44.70
C ASP A 293 -22.18 -1.95 -44.16
N ASN A 294 -23.06 -2.25 -43.19
CA ASN A 294 -23.24 -3.60 -42.64
C ASN A 294 -24.29 -4.44 -43.40
N GLY A 295 -24.92 -3.91 -44.47
CA GLY A 295 -25.93 -4.59 -45.29
C GLY A 295 -27.34 -4.58 -44.70
N GLY A 296 -27.60 -3.93 -43.55
CA GLY A 296 -28.93 -3.86 -42.90
C GLY A 296 -29.99 -3.12 -43.76
N VAL A 297 -29.55 -2.09 -44.48
CA VAL A 297 -30.44 -1.39 -45.44
C VAL A 297 -30.82 -2.27 -46.63
N ALA A 298 -29.92 -3.16 -47.08
CA ALA A 298 -30.21 -4.10 -48.19
C ALA A 298 -31.16 -5.21 -47.75
N ASP A 299 -31.06 -5.69 -46.52
CA ASP A 299 -31.87 -6.79 -45.98
C ASP A 299 -33.27 -6.31 -45.54
N ASP A 300 -33.36 -5.20 -44.75
CA ASP A 300 -34.58 -4.75 -44.08
C ASP A 300 -35.24 -3.53 -44.75
N GLY A 301 -34.58 -2.90 -45.70
CA GLY A 301 -35.01 -1.71 -46.40
C GLY A 301 -34.76 -0.39 -45.63
N ILE A 302 -34.45 0.69 -46.36
CA ILE A 302 -34.09 2.00 -45.78
C ILE A 302 -35.18 2.60 -44.89
N LYS A 303 -36.47 2.42 -45.27
CA LYS A 303 -37.61 2.93 -44.48
C LYS A 303 -37.73 2.31 -43.10
N THR A 304 -37.40 1.02 -42.96
CA THR A 304 -37.38 0.30 -41.70
C THR A 304 -36.25 0.81 -40.83
N ALA A 305 -35.04 0.97 -41.37
CA ALA A 305 -33.90 1.51 -40.68
C ALA A 305 -34.14 2.96 -40.17
N GLU A 306 -34.72 3.82 -41.01
CA GLU A 306 -35.11 5.19 -40.65
C GLU A 306 -36.16 5.23 -39.54
N ALA A 307 -37.17 4.35 -39.61
CA ALA A 307 -38.21 4.27 -38.58
C ALA A 307 -37.64 3.82 -37.23
N THR A 308 -36.76 2.81 -37.20
CA THR A 308 -36.06 2.32 -36.00
C THR A 308 -35.12 3.39 -35.41
N LEU A 309 -34.36 4.04 -36.29
CA LEU A 309 -33.47 5.14 -35.89
C LEU A 309 -34.25 6.29 -35.25
N ARG A 310 -35.32 6.73 -35.87
CA ARG A 310 -36.21 7.81 -35.37
C ARG A 310 -36.81 7.42 -34.02
N SER A 311 -37.32 6.20 -33.89
CA SER A 311 -37.90 5.68 -32.64
C SER A 311 -36.88 5.71 -31.49
N GLY A 312 -35.66 5.25 -31.73
CA GLY A 312 -34.58 5.24 -30.76
C GLY A 312 -34.15 6.67 -30.34
N LEU A 313 -33.98 7.58 -31.32
CA LEU A 313 -33.64 8.96 -31.06
C LEU A 313 -34.73 9.69 -30.24
N ASP A 314 -36.00 9.56 -30.65
CA ASP A 314 -37.12 10.19 -29.94
C ASP A 314 -37.30 9.66 -28.52
N ALA A 315 -37.03 8.39 -28.29
CA ALA A 315 -36.99 7.79 -26.95
C ALA A 315 -35.84 8.33 -26.11
N GLY A 316 -34.64 8.45 -26.71
CA GLY A 316 -33.46 8.98 -26.04
C GLY A 316 -33.60 10.48 -25.70
N GLU A 317 -34.24 11.27 -26.55
CA GLU A 317 -34.49 12.69 -26.27
C GLU A 317 -35.47 12.93 -25.10
N LYS A 318 -36.27 11.95 -24.74
CA LYS A 318 -37.14 11.99 -23.56
C LYS A 318 -36.39 11.73 -22.22
N ASP A 319 -35.25 11.10 -22.28
CA ASP A 319 -34.37 10.81 -21.15
C ASP A 319 -32.98 11.44 -21.38
N PRO A 320 -32.80 12.78 -21.15
CA PRO A 320 -31.57 13.48 -21.46
C PRO A 320 -30.38 12.88 -20.75
N HIS A 321 -29.22 12.87 -21.40
CA HIS A 321 -27.97 12.42 -20.80
C HIS A 321 -27.70 13.24 -19.50
N PRO A 322 -27.36 12.62 -18.36
CA PRO A 322 -26.96 13.35 -17.17
C PRO A 322 -25.74 14.23 -17.48
N ASP A 323 -25.53 15.26 -16.66
CA ASP A 323 -24.31 16.06 -16.76
C ASP A 323 -23.10 15.13 -16.74
N LEU A 324 -22.11 15.43 -17.57
CA LEU A 324 -20.85 14.73 -17.43
C LEU A 324 -20.34 15.02 -16.04
N PRO A 325 -19.94 14.02 -15.24
CA PRO A 325 -19.34 14.28 -13.93
C PRO A 325 -18.26 15.34 -14.15
N GLU A 326 -18.16 16.31 -13.26
CA GLU A 326 -17.03 17.24 -13.23
C GLU A 326 -15.79 16.36 -13.20
N GLY A 327 -15.15 16.25 -14.36
CA GLY A 327 -14.19 15.18 -14.57
C GLY A 327 -12.97 15.46 -13.72
N ASP A 328 -12.65 14.54 -12.87
CA ASP A 328 -11.29 14.08 -12.91
C ASP A 328 -11.02 13.63 -14.34
N ALA A 329 -10.41 14.53 -15.10
CA ALA A 329 -9.81 14.18 -16.37
C ALA A 329 -8.94 12.95 -16.04
N THR A 330 -9.20 11.81 -16.74
CA THR A 330 -8.10 10.92 -17.04
C THR A 330 -7.05 11.86 -17.66
N PRO A 331 -5.92 12.12 -17.04
CA PRO A 331 -4.91 12.91 -17.70
C PRO A 331 -4.46 12.06 -18.91
N ALA A 332 -4.90 12.39 -20.10
CA ALA A 332 -3.90 12.64 -21.12
C ALA A 332 -2.85 13.45 -20.37
N GLN A 333 -1.64 12.90 -20.16
CA GLN A 333 -0.54 13.59 -19.47
C GLN A 333 -0.73 15.07 -19.69
N GLU A 334 -1.25 15.78 -18.65
CA GLU A 334 -1.17 17.22 -18.66
C GLU A 334 0.30 17.50 -18.94
N PRO A 335 0.64 18.37 -19.89
CA PRO A 335 2.01 18.78 -20.03
C PRO A 335 2.43 19.19 -18.63
N SER A 336 3.39 18.44 -18.04
CA SER A 336 3.88 18.66 -16.69
C SER A 336 4.01 20.15 -16.51
N PRO A 337 3.44 20.77 -15.47
CA PRO A 337 3.45 22.20 -15.33
C PRO A 337 4.86 22.65 -15.67
N GLN A 338 5.01 23.52 -16.67
CA GLN A 338 6.32 23.94 -17.12
C GLN A 338 6.90 24.82 -16.01
N HIS A 339 7.54 24.15 -15.03
CA HIS A 339 8.30 24.86 -14.02
C HIS A 339 9.49 25.54 -14.71
N PRO A 340 9.84 26.77 -14.33
CA PRO A 340 11.03 27.41 -14.87
C PRO A 340 12.26 26.51 -14.62
N PRO A 341 13.25 26.53 -15.53
CA PRO A 341 14.48 25.77 -15.33
C PRO A 341 15.10 26.05 -13.97
N CYS A 342 15.51 25.00 -13.28
CA CYS A 342 16.11 25.08 -11.97
C CYS A 342 17.42 24.28 -11.97
N THR A 343 18.47 24.84 -11.38
CA THR A 343 19.76 24.14 -11.22
C THR A 343 19.75 23.29 -9.94
N LEU A 344 20.66 22.36 -9.82
CA LEU A 344 20.82 21.52 -8.63
C LEU A 344 21.09 22.39 -7.38
N ASP A 345 21.95 23.41 -7.49
CA ASP A 345 22.27 24.34 -6.40
C ASP A 345 21.00 25.08 -5.91
N GLN A 346 20.14 25.51 -6.85
CA GLN A 346 18.86 26.12 -6.49
C GLN A 346 17.91 25.17 -5.80
N VAL A 347 17.91 23.89 -6.19
CA VAL A 347 17.16 22.86 -5.46
C VAL A 347 17.70 22.73 -4.03
N HIS A 348 19.01 22.66 -3.85
CA HIS A 348 19.64 22.62 -2.52
C HIS A 348 19.29 23.84 -1.68
N GLU A 349 19.30 25.04 -2.26
CA GLU A 349 18.89 26.27 -1.56
C GLU A 349 17.44 26.20 -1.07
N VAL A 350 16.51 25.72 -1.90
CA VAL A 350 15.09 25.58 -1.54
C VAL A 350 14.92 24.55 -0.43
N PHE A 351 15.61 23.40 -0.52
CA PHE A 351 15.54 22.37 0.52
C PHE A 351 16.15 22.85 1.84
N CYS A 352 17.32 23.51 1.81
CA CYS A 352 17.95 24.08 2.98
C CYS A 352 17.14 25.25 3.59
N LYS A 353 16.44 26.04 2.78
CA LYS A 353 15.48 27.06 3.27
C LYS A 353 14.41 26.44 4.18
N TRP A 354 13.82 25.33 3.76
CA TRP A 354 12.69 24.70 4.46
C TRP A 354 13.10 23.72 5.55
N PHE A 355 14.18 22.97 5.36
CA PHE A 355 14.60 21.92 6.30
C PHE A 355 15.80 22.33 7.18
N GLY A 356 16.39 23.48 6.90
CA GLY A 356 17.56 23.98 7.59
C GLY A 356 18.88 23.62 6.90
N LYS A 357 19.94 24.36 7.25
CA LYS A 357 21.28 24.21 6.62
C LYS A 357 21.96 22.86 6.89
N GLU A 358 21.48 22.13 7.88
CA GLU A 358 21.98 20.78 8.23
C GLU A 358 21.26 19.66 7.45
N TYR A 359 20.40 20.04 6.48
CA TYR A 359 19.74 19.06 5.62
C TYR A 359 20.77 18.34 4.76
N ASP A 360 20.68 17.01 4.73
CA ASP A 360 21.55 16.14 3.95
C ASP A 360 21.13 16.19 2.45
N THR A 361 21.78 17.04 1.68
CA THR A 361 21.44 17.26 0.26
C THR A 361 21.68 16.04 -0.62
N ASP A 362 22.57 15.11 -0.25
CA ASP A 362 22.76 13.87 -1.00
C ASP A 362 21.45 13.05 -1.09
N VAL A 363 20.54 13.22 -0.13
CA VAL A 363 19.25 12.52 -0.16
C VAL A 363 18.38 13.01 -1.31
N ILE A 364 18.26 14.32 -1.50
CA ILE A 364 17.50 14.86 -2.65
C ILE A 364 18.25 14.60 -3.94
N ASP A 365 19.59 14.60 -3.95
CA ASP A 365 20.40 14.29 -5.11
C ASP A 365 20.14 12.84 -5.58
N ALA A 366 20.14 11.86 -4.68
CA ALA A 366 19.82 10.47 -5.02
C ALA A 366 18.38 10.30 -5.55
N VAL A 367 17.42 11.02 -4.95
CA VAL A 367 16.02 11.05 -5.39
C VAL A 367 15.90 11.65 -6.80
N ALA A 368 16.57 12.79 -7.04
CA ALA A 368 16.59 13.45 -8.35
C ALA A 368 17.32 12.61 -9.42
N CYS A 369 18.47 11.99 -9.07
CA CYS A 369 19.18 11.07 -9.96
C CYS A 369 18.31 9.88 -10.38
N THR A 370 17.48 9.35 -9.46
CA THR A 370 16.57 8.25 -9.77
C THR A 370 15.49 8.68 -10.77
N ALA A 371 14.90 9.85 -10.59
CA ALA A 371 13.91 10.38 -11.53
C ALA A 371 14.52 10.76 -12.89
N ALA A 372 15.75 11.25 -12.90
CA ALA A 372 16.51 11.53 -14.11
C ALA A 372 16.83 10.23 -14.88
N ALA A 373 17.31 9.20 -14.17
CA ALA A 373 17.64 7.90 -14.76
C ALA A 373 16.42 7.22 -15.41
N GLU A 374 15.21 7.49 -14.92
CA GLU A 374 13.98 6.98 -15.53
C GLU A 374 13.83 7.52 -16.97
N ARG A 375 14.22 8.74 -17.25
CA ARG A 375 14.11 9.35 -18.59
C ARG A 375 15.18 8.85 -19.57
N LEU A 376 16.25 8.22 -19.06
CA LEU A 376 17.35 7.67 -19.87
C LEU A 376 17.06 6.23 -20.29
N ALA A 377 17.84 5.68 -21.20
CA ALA A 377 17.81 4.26 -21.55
C ALA A 377 18.49 3.39 -20.49
N GLY A 378 18.13 2.11 -20.42
CA GLY A 378 18.72 1.11 -19.51
C GLY A 378 17.72 0.55 -18.49
N ASP A 379 18.21 -0.23 -17.51
CA ASP A 379 17.39 -0.85 -16.47
C ASP A 379 16.81 0.20 -15.51
N PRO A 380 15.67 -0.08 -14.84
CA PRO A 380 15.11 0.87 -13.86
C PRO A 380 16.01 1.00 -12.63
N LEU A 381 16.02 2.18 -12.04
CA LEU A 381 16.61 2.41 -10.73
C LEU A 381 15.51 2.53 -9.68
N TRP A 382 15.58 1.72 -8.62
CA TRP A 382 14.66 1.76 -7.50
C TRP A 382 15.40 2.21 -6.25
N LEU A 383 14.89 3.24 -5.57
CA LEU A 383 15.55 3.89 -4.44
C LEU A 383 14.69 3.86 -3.19
N LEU A 384 15.30 3.52 -2.04
CA LEU A 384 14.70 3.71 -0.72
C LEU A 384 15.42 4.80 0.06
N VAL A 385 14.66 5.74 0.58
CA VAL A 385 15.12 6.74 1.53
C VAL A 385 14.83 6.23 2.94
N ILE A 386 15.87 5.85 3.68
CA ILE A 386 15.77 5.26 5.02
C ILE A 386 16.12 6.32 6.06
N SER A 387 15.23 6.57 7.03
CA SER A 387 15.56 7.43 8.18
C SER A 387 14.64 7.14 9.36
N GLY A 388 14.97 7.67 10.54
CA GLY A 388 14.08 7.62 11.69
C GLY A 388 12.71 8.29 11.42
N PRO A 389 11.69 8.01 12.24
CA PRO A 389 10.39 8.68 12.15
C PRO A 389 10.53 10.20 12.40
N GLY A 390 9.64 11.00 11.79
CA GLY A 390 9.63 12.46 11.96
C GLY A 390 10.74 13.22 11.21
N ASN A 391 11.49 12.55 10.31
CA ASN A 391 12.47 13.19 9.45
C ASN A 391 11.86 13.56 8.09
N THR A 392 12.54 14.40 7.33
CA THR A 392 12.11 15.05 6.07
C THR A 392 11.86 14.07 4.89
N LYS A 393 12.11 12.76 5.04
CA LYS A 393 12.07 11.75 3.96
C LYS A 393 10.78 11.78 3.12
N THR A 394 9.61 11.90 3.77
CA THR A 394 8.32 11.90 3.08
C THR A 394 8.15 13.13 2.20
N GLU A 395 8.52 14.31 2.69
CA GLU A 395 8.47 15.55 1.90
C GLU A 395 9.51 15.52 0.76
N THR A 396 10.70 14.96 1.02
CA THR A 396 11.74 14.82 0.00
C THR A 396 11.28 13.93 -1.16
N VAL A 397 10.75 12.73 -0.89
CA VAL A 397 10.28 11.86 -1.99
C VAL A 397 9.03 12.41 -2.67
N SER A 398 8.14 13.10 -1.95
CA SER A 398 6.92 13.69 -2.49
C SER A 398 7.18 14.87 -3.42
N SER A 399 8.34 15.53 -3.32
CA SER A 399 8.73 16.65 -4.21
C SER A 399 8.82 16.22 -5.67
N LEU A 400 9.01 14.93 -5.96
CA LEU A 400 8.97 14.38 -7.33
C LEU A 400 7.61 14.55 -8.01
N SER A 401 6.54 14.91 -7.29
CA SER A 401 5.24 15.27 -7.90
C SER A 401 5.39 16.41 -8.90
N GLY A 402 6.30 17.36 -8.67
CA GLY A 402 6.63 18.42 -9.62
C GLY A 402 7.23 17.95 -10.94
N ALA A 403 7.85 16.77 -10.94
CA ALA A 403 8.40 16.12 -12.14
C ALA A 403 7.41 15.11 -12.78
N GLY A 404 6.13 15.11 -12.36
CA GLY A 404 5.10 14.23 -12.88
C GLY A 404 5.09 12.82 -12.27
N ALA A 405 5.74 12.61 -11.12
CA ALA A 405 5.73 11.32 -10.44
C ALA A 405 4.34 11.00 -9.83
N HIS A 406 3.95 9.73 -9.89
CA HIS A 406 2.75 9.24 -9.24
C HIS A 406 3.00 8.97 -7.76
N VAL A 407 2.50 9.85 -6.90
CA VAL A 407 2.70 9.79 -5.45
C VAL A 407 1.54 9.05 -4.79
N ILE A 408 1.85 7.98 -4.06
CA ILE A 408 0.88 7.20 -3.28
C ILE A 408 1.33 7.08 -1.82
N SER A 409 0.38 6.81 -0.93
CA SER A 409 0.70 6.59 0.48
C SER A 409 1.38 5.23 0.68
N THR A 410 0.73 4.15 0.23
CA THR A 410 1.22 2.78 0.34
C THR A 410 0.56 1.87 -0.69
N ILE A 411 0.95 0.60 -0.77
CA ILE A 411 0.32 -0.44 -1.58
C ILE A 411 -0.36 -1.44 -0.66
N ALA A 412 -1.69 -1.45 -0.67
CA ALA A 412 -2.48 -2.27 0.24
C ALA A 412 -2.55 -3.76 -0.17
N SER A 413 -2.36 -4.07 -1.45
CA SER A 413 -2.36 -5.45 -1.99
C SER A 413 -1.82 -5.47 -3.42
N GLU A 414 -1.50 -6.65 -3.93
CA GLU A 414 -1.16 -6.83 -5.36
C GLU A 414 -2.29 -6.37 -6.30
N GLY A 415 -3.55 -6.49 -5.84
CA GLY A 415 -4.73 -6.04 -6.58
C GLY A 415 -4.77 -4.53 -6.81
N ALA A 416 -4.16 -3.73 -5.92
CA ALA A 416 -4.04 -2.29 -6.09
C ALA A 416 -3.09 -1.92 -7.24
N LEU A 417 -2.08 -2.76 -7.50
CA LEU A 417 -1.13 -2.56 -8.60
C LEU A 417 -1.78 -2.80 -9.96
N LEU A 418 -2.54 -3.90 -10.10
CA LEU A 418 -3.23 -4.25 -11.34
C LEU A 418 -4.55 -4.95 -11.01
N SER A 419 -5.68 -4.33 -11.35
CA SER A 419 -7.00 -4.80 -10.99
C SER A 419 -7.94 -4.91 -12.20
N ALA A 420 -8.86 -5.89 -12.13
CA ALA A 420 -10.03 -5.94 -12.97
C ALA A 420 -11.29 -5.95 -12.12
N THR A 421 -12.25 -5.14 -12.50
CA THR A 421 -13.60 -5.18 -11.97
C THR A 421 -14.49 -5.82 -13.02
N SER A 422 -15.47 -6.66 -12.62
CA SER A 422 -16.42 -7.27 -13.53
C SER A 422 -17.12 -6.21 -14.39
N ARG A 423 -17.52 -6.55 -15.62
CA ARG A 423 -18.19 -5.60 -16.51
C ARG A 423 -19.44 -4.97 -15.89
N LYS A 424 -20.15 -5.71 -15.02
CA LYS A 424 -21.35 -5.24 -14.30
C LYS A 424 -21.04 -4.29 -13.13
N GLY A 425 -19.87 -4.41 -12.50
CA GLY A 425 -19.45 -3.59 -11.35
C GLY A 425 -18.38 -2.55 -11.67
N ARG A 426 -18.07 -2.33 -12.95
CA ARG A 426 -16.99 -1.43 -13.35
C ARG A 426 -17.42 0.03 -13.22
N ALA A 427 -16.87 0.75 -12.25
CA ALA A 427 -17.03 2.21 -12.19
C ALA A 427 -16.48 2.84 -13.47
N LYS A 428 -17.12 3.89 -13.98
CA LYS A 428 -16.69 4.61 -15.20
C LYS A 428 -15.26 5.19 -15.06
N SER A 429 -14.82 5.46 -13.83
CA SER A 429 -13.48 5.96 -13.46
C SER A 429 -12.47 4.85 -13.10
N ALA A 430 -12.82 3.55 -13.23
CA ALA A 430 -11.91 2.46 -12.88
C ALA A 430 -10.72 2.42 -13.85
N THR A 431 -9.55 2.79 -13.36
CA THR A 431 -8.29 2.85 -14.13
C THR A 431 -7.66 1.47 -14.37
N GLY A 432 -8.13 0.42 -13.68
CA GLY A 432 -7.55 -0.93 -13.78
C GLY A 432 -6.29 -1.14 -12.94
N GLY A 433 -6.04 -0.26 -11.98
CA GLY A 433 -4.92 -0.35 -11.03
C GLY A 433 -3.84 0.72 -11.24
N LEU A 434 -2.91 0.79 -10.27
CA LEU A 434 -1.86 1.78 -10.21
C LEU A 434 -0.95 1.77 -11.44
N LEU A 435 -0.53 0.59 -11.90
CA LEU A 435 0.38 0.46 -13.05
C LEU A 435 -0.22 1.01 -14.35
N ARG A 436 -1.53 0.91 -14.53
CA ARG A 436 -2.20 1.50 -15.70
C ARG A 436 -2.26 3.02 -15.63
N ARG A 437 -2.22 3.61 -14.42
CA ARG A 437 -2.12 5.07 -14.25
C ARG A 437 -0.70 5.57 -14.49
N VAL A 438 0.30 4.83 -13.99
CA VAL A 438 1.72 5.17 -14.22
C VAL A 438 2.08 5.01 -15.71
N GLY A 439 1.46 4.03 -16.40
CA GLY A 439 1.75 3.74 -17.79
C GLY A 439 2.93 2.78 -17.96
N GLU A 440 3.52 2.82 -19.15
CA GLU A 440 4.69 1.97 -19.50
C GLU A 440 6.00 2.55 -18.95
N ARG A 441 6.04 3.85 -18.70
CA ARG A 441 7.20 4.58 -18.14
C ARG A 441 6.73 5.62 -17.13
N GLY A 442 7.55 5.86 -16.12
CA GLY A 442 7.30 6.88 -15.12
C GLY A 442 7.95 6.62 -13.78
N VAL A 443 7.72 7.52 -12.84
CA VAL A 443 8.21 7.42 -11.47
C VAL A 443 7.03 7.17 -10.53
N LEU A 444 7.12 6.10 -9.76
CA LEU A 444 6.19 5.78 -8.67
C LEU A 444 6.82 6.14 -7.34
N VAL A 445 6.17 7.01 -6.57
CA VAL A 445 6.60 7.39 -5.21
C VAL A 445 5.70 6.73 -4.18
N ILE A 446 6.30 5.98 -3.26
CA ILE A 446 5.62 5.33 -2.13
C ILE A 446 6.04 6.06 -0.84
N LYS A 447 5.13 6.86 -0.25
CA LYS A 447 5.44 7.69 0.92
C LYS A 447 5.72 6.89 2.19
N ASP A 448 5.16 5.68 2.29
CA ASP A 448 5.36 4.79 3.43
C ASP A 448 5.45 3.32 3.00
N VAL A 449 6.69 2.86 2.80
CA VAL A 449 7.00 1.45 2.55
C VAL A 449 6.90 0.62 3.85
N THR A 450 7.03 1.26 5.03
CA THR A 450 6.95 0.58 6.34
C THR A 450 5.60 -0.12 6.51
N SER A 451 4.52 0.47 5.99
CA SER A 451 3.17 -0.12 6.04
C SER A 451 3.07 -1.43 5.23
N ILE A 452 3.81 -1.55 4.11
CA ILE A 452 3.90 -2.81 3.35
C ILE A 452 4.60 -3.89 4.19
N LEU A 453 5.68 -3.51 4.90
CA LEU A 453 6.45 -4.44 5.75
C LEU A 453 5.65 -4.93 6.95
N SER A 454 4.78 -4.09 7.50
CA SER A 454 3.91 -4.40 8.63
C SER A 454 2.61 -5.12 8.25
N ALA A 455 2.32 -5.28 6.95
CA ALA A 455 1.19 -6.07 6.47
C ALA A 455 1.32 -7.55 6.87
N ASP A 456 0.21 -8.27 6.87
CA ASP A 456 0.25 -9.73 7.08
C ASP A 456 1.18 -10.42 6.08
N HIS A 457 1.63 -11.62 6.44
CA HIS A 457 2.64 -12.35 5.66
C HIS A 457 2.23 -12.54 4.19
N ASN A 458 0.97 -12.92 3.93
CA ASN A 458 0.52 -13.23 2.57
C ASN A 458 0.41 -11.98 1.72
N THR A 459 -0.17 -10.91 2.26
CA THR A 459 -0.27 -9.59 1.58
C THR A 459 1.12 -9.04 1.28
N ARG A 460 2.03 -9.06 2.26
CA ARG A 460 3.40 -8.61 2.07
C ARG A 460 4.13 -9.42 1.01
N ALA A 461 4.05 -10.76 1.08
CA ALA A 461 4.67 -11.65 0.10
C ALA A 461 4.12 -11.41 -1.31
N GLY A 462 2.79 -11.28 -1.47
CA GLY A 462 2.15 -10.99 -2.76
C GLY A 462 2.59 -9.64 -3.35
N VAL A 463 2.61 -8.58 -2.55
CA VAL A 463 3.06 -7.25 -3.01
C VAL A 463 4.54 -7.26 -3.41
N LEU A 464 5.41 -7.86 -2.60
CA LEU A 464 6.85 -7.94 -2.89
C LEU A 464 7.13 -8.81 -4.13
N ALA A 465 6.40 -9.93 -4.31
CA ALA A 465 6.50 -10.75 -5.50
C ALA A 465 6.07 -9.97 -6.77
N ALA A 466 4.94 -9.25 -6.71
CA ALA A 466 4.49 -8.41 -7.80
C ALA A 466 5.50 -7.30 -8.14
N LEU A 467 6.06 -6.63 -7.13
CA LEU A 467 7.08 -5.60 -7.34
C LEU A 467 8.33 -6.18 -8.00
N ARG A 468 8.72 -7.42 -7.69
CA ARG A 468 9.85 -8.08 -8.35
C ARG A 468 9.62 -8.24 -9.86
N GLU A 469 8.45 -8.74 -10.26
CA GLU A 469 8.09 -8.91 -11.68
C GLU A 469 7.99 -7.54 -12.40
N ILE A 470 7.46 -6.52 -11.71
CA ILE A 470 7.37 -5.14 -12.23
C ILE A 470 8.77 -4.56 -12.48
N TYR A 471 9.73 -4.84 -11.60
CA TYR A 471 11.13 -4.44 -11.82
C TYR A 471 11.70 -5.05 -13.10
N ASP A 472 11.39 -6.32 -13.35
CA ASP A 472 11.84 -7.06 -14.52
C ASP A 472 11.09 -6.65 -15.82
N GLY A 473 10.13 -5.71 -15.72
CA GLY A 473 9.46 -5.04 -16.85
C GLY A 473 8.20 -5.73 -17.38
N TYR A 474 7.80 -6.85 -16.78
CA TYR A 474 6.60 -7.58 -17.16
C TYR A 474 5.92 -8.17 -15.93
N TRP A 475 4.61 -7.96 -15.82
CA TRP A 475 3.81 -8.61 -14.78
C TRP A 475 2.46 -9.06 -15.30
N GLN A 476 2.09 -10.28 -14.93
CA GLN A 476 0.85 -10.91 -15.32
C GLN A 476 0.07 -11.35 -14.08
N ARG A 477 -1.22 -11.02 -14.04
CA ARG A 477 -2.11 -11.41 -12.95
C ARG A 477 -3.37 -12.07 -13.51
N ASN A 478 -3.66 -13.29 -13.06
CA ASN A 478 -4.90 -13.98 -13.38
C ASN A 478 -5.97 -13.62 -12.35
N VAL A 479 -7.13 -13.18 -12.82
CA VAL A 479 -8.27 -12.82 -11.97
C VAL A 479 -9.49 -13.62 -12.39
N GLY A 480 -10.27 -14.11 -11.41
CA GLY A 480 -11.45 -14.94 -11.65
C GLY A 480 -12.70 -14.16 -12.09
N THR A 481 -12.59 -12.86 -12.39
CA THR A 481 -13.70 -12.02 -12.84
C THR A 481 -14.10 -12.36 -14.30
N ASP A 482 -15.41 -12.30 -14.59
CA ASP A 482 -15.98 -12.52 -15.93
C ASP A 482 -15.56 -13.86 -16.61
N GLY A 483 -15.41 -14.93 -15.83
CA GLY A 483 -15.06 -16.26 -16.34
C GLY A 483 -13.55 -16.53 -16.46
N GLY A 484 -12.74 -15.67 -15.88
CA GLY A 484 -11.27 -15.73 -15.89
C GLY A 484 -10.67 -14.76 -16.90
N MET A 485 -9.87 -13.83 -16.41
CA MET A 485 -9.18 -12.84 -17.23
C MET A 485 -7.72 -12.76 -16.79
N THR A 486 -6.82 -12.68 -17.76
CA THR A 486 -5.41 -12.37 -17.51
C THR A 486 -5.17 -10.89 -17.72
N LEU A 487 -4.68 -10.23 -16.70
CA LEU A 487 -4.23 -8.83 -16.75
C LEU A 487 -2.72 -8.82 -16.95
N THR A 488 -2.26 -8.09 -17.95
CA THR A 488 -0.84 -7.93 -18.23
C THR A 488 -0.45 -6.46 -18.16
N TRP A 489 0.74 -6.22 -17.66
CA TRP A 489 1.41 -4.94 -17.74
C TRP A 489 2.84 -5.15 -18.24
N THR A 490 3.27 -4.29 -19.14
CA THR A 490 4.65 -4.24 -19.62
C THR A 490 5.12 -2.81 -19.53
N GLY A 491 6.33 -2.61 -19.05
CA GLY A 491 6.85 -1.26 -18.89
C GLY A 491 8.17 -1.22 -18.13
N ARG A 492 8.65 -0.01 -17.90
CA ARG A 492 9.85 0.28 -17.11
C ARG A 492 9.56 1.49 -16.25
N ILE A 493 9.44 1.30 -14.94
CA ILE A 493 9.16 2.37 -14.00
C ILE A 493 10.27 2.47 -12.94
N ALA A 494 10.61 3.69 -12.54
CA ALA A 494 11.41 3.92 -11.35
C ALA A 494 10.49 3.92 -10.12
N VAL A 495 10.97 3.39 -9.00
CA VAL A 495 10.26 3.43 -7.72
C VAL A 495 11.12 4.15 -6.70
N VAL A 496 10.54 5.15 -6.03
CA VAL A 496 11.18 5.86 -4.92
C VAL A 496 10.32 5.69 -3.68
N GLY A 497 10.87 5.05 -2.66
CA GLY A 497 10.16 4.75 -1.42
C GLY A 497 10.74 5.45 -0.20
N ALA A 498 9.88 5.90 0.72
CA ALA A 498 10.31 6.32 2.05
C ALA A 498 10.02 5.22 3.07
N VAL A 499 10.99 4.88 3.90
CA VAL A 499 10.88 3.80 4.88
C VAL A 499 11.59 4.17 6.18
N THR A 500 11.14 3.61 7.30
CA THR A 500 11.82 3.73 8.57
C THR A 500 12.98 2.74 8.69
N THR A 501 13.79 2.88 9.75
CA THR A 501 14.86 1.91 10.09
C THR A 501 14.32 0.50 10.39
N ALA A 502 13.00 0.31 10.45
CA ALA A 502 12.37 -1.03 10.47
C ALA A 502 12.71 -1.87 9.21
N TRP A 503 13.16 -1.22 8.13
CA TRP A 503 13.70 -1.89 6.95
C TRP A 503 14.80 -2.90 7.28
N ASP A 504 15.74 -2.51 8.16
CA ASP A 504 16.84 -3.39 8.56
C ASP A 504 16.37 -4.66 9.30
N ALA A 505 15.31 -4.54 10.11
CA ALA A 505 14.71 -5.69 10.80
C ALA A 505 13.95 -6.63 9.83
N ALA A 506 13.33 -6.07 8.79
CA ALA A 506 12.61 -6.84 7.77
C ALA A 506 13.54 -7.40 6.67
N HIS A 507 14.80 -6.97 6.63
CA HIS A 507 15.74 -7.28 5.56
C HIS A 507 15.95 -8.79 5.36
N ALA A 508 16.00 -9.58 6.43
CA ALA A 508 16.13 -11.04 6.33
C ALA A 508 14.99 -11.68 5.49
N VAL A 509 13.77 -11.16 5.58
CA VAL A 509 12.62 -11.64 4.79
C VAL A 509 12.68 -11.12 3.35
N ILE A 510 13.14 -9.90 3.15
CA ILE A 510 13.19 -9.24 1.83
C ILE A 510 14.31 -9.82 0.98
N SER A 511 15.47 -10.09 1.57
CA SER A 511 16.64 -10.61 0.88
C SER A 511 16.43 -12.00 0.30
N VAL A 512 15.61 -12.86 0.95
CA VAL A 512 15.19 -14.16 0.40
C VAL A 512 14.46 -14.01 -0.93
N MET A 513 13.70 -12.93 -1.12
CA MET A 513 12.96 -12.66 -2.36
C MET A 513 13.77 -11.87 -3.40
N GLY A 514 15.03 -11.52 -3.10
CA GLY A 514 15.90 -10.71 -3.94
C GLY A 514 15.58 -9.22 -3.87
N ASP A 515 16.37 -8.49 -3.11
CA ASP A 515 16.23 -7.04 -2.96
C ASP A 515 16.48 -6.31 -4.29
N ARG A 516 15.53 -5.45 -4.68
CA ARG A 516 15.57 -4.65 -5.92
C ARG A 516 15.95 -3.19 -5.66
N PHE A 517 16.15 -2.82 -4.41
CA PHE A 517 16.35 -1.43 -4.05
C PHE A 517 17.82 -1.08 -3.79
N VAL A 518 18.19 0.11 -4.24
CA VAL A 518 19.33 0.86 -3.74
C VAL A 518 18.84 1.73 -2.59
N SER A 519 19.63 1.93 -1.55
CA SER A 519 19.20 2.70 -0.38
C SER A 519 20.08 3.92 -0.17
N ILE A 520 19.48 5.00 0.35
CA ILE A 520 20.18 6.13 0.94
C ILE A 520 19.67 6.36 2.35
N ARG A 521 20.58 6.56 3.32
CA ARG A 521 20.26 6.77 4.73
C ARG A 521 20.46 8.22 5.11
N SER A 522 19.42 8.83 5.65
CA SER A 522 19.49 10.16 6.26
C SER A 522 19.63 10.05 7.78
N ASN A 523 20.64 10.71 8.32
CA ASN A 523 20.91 10.71 9.74
C ASN A 523 19.89 11.57 10.50
N SER A 524 19.06 10.95 11.33
CA SER A 524 18.04 11.63 12.15
C SER A 524 18.55 12.05 13.54
N THR A 525 19.82 11.82 13.86
CA THR A 525 20.39 12.14 15.17
C THR A 525 21.13 13.48 15.21
N VAL A 526 21.63 13.94 14.05
CA VAL A 526 22.35 15.20 13.91
C VAL A 526 21.37 16.36 13.71
N GLY A 527 21.66 17.51 14.32
CA GLY A 527 20.89 18.74 14.09
C GLY A 527 19.45 18.77 14.65
N ARG A 528 19.03 17.78 15.47
CA ARG A 528 17.63 17.61 15.92
C ARG A 528 16.98 18.88 16.46
N SER A 529 17.65 19.63 17.33
CA SER A 529 17.10 20.86 17.91
C SER A 529 16.92 21.96 16.86
N LYS A 530 17.84 22.06 15.87
CA LYS A 530 17.74 23.02 14.77
C LYS A 530 16.60 22.63 13.82
N ALA A 531 16.50 21.35 13.46
CA ALA A 531 15.42 20.83 12.64
C ALA A 531 14.05 21.01 13.30
N GLY A 532 13.93 20.72 14.61
CA GLY A 532 12.70 20.95 15.36
C GLY A 532 12.29 22.44 15.40
N ARG A 533 13.26 23.35 15.60
CA ARG A 533 13.00 24.80 15.54
C ARG A 533 12.53 25.22 14.16
N GLN A 534 13.15 24.73 13.09
CA GLN A 534 12.78 25.00 11.72
C GLN A 534 11.35 24.51 11.43
N ALA A 535 11.00 23.31 11.87
CA ALA A 535 9.65 22.75 11.71
C ALA A 535 8.59 23.63 12.39
N ILE A 536 8.87 24.15 13.60
CA ILE A 536 7.96 25.08 14.31
C ILE A 536 7.80 26.38 13.50
N HIS A 537 8.88 26.94 12.95
CA HIS A 537 8.79 28.14 12.11
C HIS A 537 8.00 27.93 10.81
N ASN A 538 8.00 26.70 10.29
CA ASN A 538 7.27 26.37 9.05
C ASN A 538 5.77 26.11 9.28
N THR A 539 5.32 26.05 10.54
CA THR A 539 3.92 25.74 10.88
C THR A 539 2.97 26.73 10.19
N GLY A 540 2.00 26.18 9.44
CA GLY A 540 1.04 26.94 8.63
C GLY A 540 1.53 27.31 7.22
N SER A 541 2.77 26.93 6.86
CA SER A 541 3.36 27.16 5.54
C SER A 541 3.60 25.87 4.75
N GLU A 542 3.09 24.73 5.23
CA GLU A 542 3.35 23.40 4.68
C GLU A 542 2.94 23.29 3.21
N THR A 543 1.80 23.87 2.83
CA THR A 543 1.32 23.88 1.44
C THR A 543 2.29 24.64 0.52
N THR A 544 2.75 25.82 0.96
CA THR A 544 3.73 26.62 0.23
C THR A 544 5.06 25.89 0.13
N MET A 545 5.53 25.31 1.23
CA MET A 545 6.74 24.49 1.25
C MET A 545 6.68 23.37 0.20
N ARG A 546 5.62 22.56 0.21
CA ARG A 546 5.45 21.45 -0.75
C ARG A 546 5.41 21.94 -2.19
N ALA A 547 4.73 23.05 -2.44
CA ALA A 547 4.67 23.65 -3.78
C ALA A 547 6.06 24.13 -4.26
N GLU A 548 6.84 24.79 -3.40
CA GLU A 548 8.19 25.25 -3.75
C GLU A 548 9.16 24.07 -3.96
N LEU A 549 9.12 23.05 -3.10
CA LEU A 549 9.94 21.84 -3.25
C LEU A 549 9.61 21.11 -4.57
N ALA A 550 8.32 20.94 -4.86
CA ALA A 550 7.86 20.31 -6.10
C ALA A 550 8.24 21.12 -7.33
N ALA A 551 8.10 22.46 -7.28
CA ALA A 551 8.46 23.34 -8.40
C ALA A 551 9.97 23.30 -8.70
N ALA A 552 10.82 23.33 -7.67
CA ALA A 552 12.27 23.27 -7.84
C ALA A 552 12.71 21.94 -8.46
N VAL A 553 12.20 20.80 -7.95
CA VAL A 553 12.51 19.49 -8.50
C VAL A 553 11.92 19.31 -9.90
N GLY A 554 10.69 19.80 -10.14
CA GLY A 554 10.07 19.81 -11.46
C GLY A 554 10.89 20.60 -12.48
N GLY A 555 11.37 21.79 -12.10
CA GLY A 555 12.24 22.62 -12.94
C GLY A 555 13.57 21.97 -13.26
N LEU A 556 14.18 21.26 -12.31
CA LEU A 556 15.43 20.51 -12.53
C LEU A 556 15.21 19.34 -13.50
N ILE A 557 14.23 18.48 -13.25
CA ILE A 557 14.02 17.24 -14.00
C ILE A 557 13.45 17.50 -15.40
N SER A 558 12.61 18.50 -15.59
CA SER A 558 11.94 18.76 -16.88
C SER A 558 12.89 19.18 -18.00
N HIS A 559 14.07 19.68 -17.67
CA HIS A 559 15.04 20.23 -18.62
C HIS A 559 16.25 19.33 -18.88
N ILE A 560 16.17 18.05 -18.50
CA ILE A 560 17.23 17.08 -18.78
C ILE A 560 17.32 16.82 -20.30
N ASP A 561 18.52 16.87 -20.84
CA ASP A 561 18.79 16.42 -22.21
C ASP A 561 18.76 14.87 -22.26
N THR A 562 17.68 14.34 -22.80
CA THR A 562 17.51 12.88 -22.99
C THR A 562 18.16 12.35 -24.27
N GLY A 563 18.62 13.22 -25.15
CA GLY A 563 19.29 12.85 -26.39
C GLY A 563 20.77 12.50 -26.21
N GLN A 564 21.37 12.92 -25.09
CA GLN A 564 22.77 12.65 -24.80
C GLN A 564 22.96 11.26 -24.15
N THR A 565 23.93 10.51 -24.64
CA THR A 565 24.34 9.23 -24.03
C THR A 565 25.45 9.46 -23.02
N TRP A 566 25.18 9.20 -21.76
CA TRP A 566 26.11 9.30 -20.66
C TRP A 566 26.84 7.96 -20.48
N GLN A 567 28.12 7.90 -20.90
CA GLN A 567 28.99 6.72 -20.73
C GLN A 567 29.82 6.85 -19.46
N LEU A 568 29.96 5.73 -18.73
CA LEU A 568 30.87 5.61 -17.61
C LEU A 568 32.28 5.28 -18.13
N GLN A 569 33.29 5.72 -17.39
CA GLN A 569 34.68 5.37 -17.63
C GLN A 569 35.00 3.99 -17.01
N ASP A 570 36.04 3.31 -17.51
CA ASP A 570 36.35 1.96 -17.05
C ASP A 570 36.70 1.91 -15.55
N ASP A 571 37.39 2.92 -15.03
CA ASP A 571 37.70 3.02 -13.58
C ASP A 571 36.45 3.26 -12.73
N GLU A 572 35.46 4.01 -13.21
CA GLU A 572 34.17 4.20 -12.57
C GLU A 572 33.41 2.87 -12.52
N ILE A 573 33.39 2.14 -13.65
CA ILE A 573 32.76 0.82 -13.75
C ILE A 573 33.37 -0.16 -12.72
N GLU A 574 34.71 -0.24 -12.68
CA GLU A 574 35.42 -1.10 -11.73
C GLU A 574 35.07 -0.77 -10.27
N ARG A 575 35.04 0.51 -9.92
CA ARG A 575 34.66 0.94 -8.55
C ARG A 575 33.22 0.56 -8.20
N LEU A 576 32.28 0.71 -9.15
CA LEU A 576 30.88 0.33 -8.94
C LEU A 576 30.70 -1.19 -8.82
N ILE A 577 31.44 -1.98 -9.62
CA ILE A 577 31.40 -3.45 -9.54
C ILE A 577 31.92 -3.93 -8.17
N LYS A 578 33.06 -3.42 -7.72
CA LYS A 578 33.63 -3.78 -6.40
C LYS A 578 32.70 -3.41 -5.25
N ALA A 579 32.08 -2.22 -5.30
CA ALA A 579 31.10 -1.83 -4.32
C ALA A 579 29.85 -2.73 -4.35
N ALA A 580 29.35 -3.07 -5.55
CA ALA A 580 28.21 -3.96 -5.73
C ALA A 580 28.48 -5.37 -5.19
N ASP A 581 29.69 -5.89 -5.38
CA ASP A 581 30.11 -7.19 -4.89
C ASP A 581 30.04 -7.24 -3.35
N ILE A 582 30.67 -6.29 -2.67
CA ILE A 582 30.59 -6.18 -1.20
C ILE A 582 29.15 -6.12 -0.71
N VAL A 583 28.30 -5.30 -1.34
CA VAL A 583 26.90 -5.10 -0.93
C VAL A 583 26.10 -6.38 -1.10
N THR A 584 26.23 -7.08 -2.22
CA THR A 584 25.44 -8.29 -2.49
C THR A 584 25.79 -9.42 -1.53
N TYR A 585 27.04 -9.59 -1.16
CA TYR A 585 27.44 -10.50 -0.08
C TYR A 585 26.91 -10.04 1.29
N ALA A 586 27.15 -8.77 1.63
CA ALA A 586 26.80 -8.26 2.97
C ALA A 586 25.29 -8.21 3.24
N ARG A 587 24.43 -8.17 2.21
CA ARG A 587 22.98 -8.21 2.35
C ARG A 587 22.36 -9.59 2.18
N THR A 588 23.16 -10.63 1.93
CA THR A 588 22.66 -12.00 1.79
C THR A 588 22.05 -12.51 3.10
N ALA A 589 20.89 -13.19 2.99
CA ALA A 589 20.20 -13.75 4.15
C ALA A 589 20.95 -14.97 4.71
N VAL A 590 20.87 -15.10 6.03
CA VAL A 590 21.30 -16.29 6.78
C VAL A 590 20.07 -16.79 7.53
N GLU A 591 19.64 -18.01 7.23
CA GLU A 591 18.51 -18.64 7.89
C GLU A 591 18.89 -19.14 9.27
N ARG A 592 17.99 -18.93 10.23
CA ARG A 592 18.19 -19.32 11.62
C ARG A 592 16.96 -20.03 12.15
N ASP A 593 17.18 -21.01 13.02
CA ASP A 593 16.12 -21.67 13.76
C ASP A 593 15.51 -20.75 14.84
N TYR A 594 14.49 -21.26 15.53
CA TYR A 594 13.83 -20.55 16.64
C TYR A 594 14.75 -20.28 17.85
N ARG A 595 15.90 -20.97 17.97
CA ARG A 595 16.93 -20.74 18.99
C ARG A 595 17.94 -19.67 18.56
N GLY A 596 17.96 -19.38 17.25
CA GLY A 596 18.87 -18.44 16.61
C GLY A 596 20.14 -19.08 16.09
N ASP A 597 20.21 -20.42 16.05
CA ASP A 597 21.31 -21.14 15.45
C ASP A 597 21.17 -21.11 13.92
N ILE A 598 22.30 -21.10 13.20
CA ILE A 598 22.29 -21.01 11.74
C ILE A 598 21.90 -22.37 11.17
N ILE A 599 20.86 -22.38 10.32
CA ILE A 599 20.41 -23.56 9.57
C ILE A 599 21.12 -23.62 8.23
N ASP A 600 21.10 -22.48 7.48
CA ASP A 600 21.62 -22.38 6.14
C ASP A 600 22.00 -20.94 5.79
N SER A 601 22.76 -20.75 4.72
CA SER A 601 23.02 -19.45 4.10
C SER A 601 22.60 -19.48 2.64
N HIS A 602 21.83 -18.47 2.22
CA HIS A 602 21.49 -18.35 0.80
C HIS A 602 22.72 -18.06 -0.04
N ALA A 603 22.71 -18.49 -1.31
CA ALA A 603 23.74 -18.08 -2.25
C ALA A 603 23.70 -16.55 -2.44
N PRO A 604 24.85 -15.87 -2.43
CA PRO A 604 24.91 -14.44 -2.69
C PRO A 604 24.33 -14.07 -4.06
N GLU A 605 23.64 -12.94 -4.14
CA GLU A 605 23.18 -12.41 -5.40
C GLU A 605 24.38 -11.99 -6.27
N MET A 606 24.31 -12.26 -7.59
CA MET A 606 25.31 -11.74 -8.52
C MET A 606 25.27 -10.19 -8.52
N PRO A 607 26.42 -9.50 -8.51
CA PRO A 607 26.47 -8.04 -8.40
C PRO A 607 25.92 -7.29 -9.62
N THR A 608 25.63 -8.00 -10.71
CA THR A 608 25.29 -7.43 -12.02
C THR A 608 24.11 -6.47 -11.99
N ARG A 609 23.00 -6.86 -11.32
CA ARG A 609 21.82 -6.00 -11.22
C ARG A 609 22.08 -4.76 -10.37
N PHE A 610 22.71 -4.94 -9.21
CA PHE A 610 23.01 -3.83 -8.32
C PHE A 610 24.02 -2.86 -8.93
N ALA A 611 25.06 -3.36 -9.60
CA ALA A 611 26.03 -2.54 -10.34
C ALA A 611 25.36 -1.72 -11.46
N LYS A 612 24.41 -2.32 -12.21
CA LYS A 612 23.64 -1.59 -13.22
C LYS A 612 22.80 -0.46 -12.63
N GLN A 613 22.20 -0.66 -11.45
CA GLN A 613 21.43 0.40 -10.76
C GLN A 613 22.35 1.54 -10.32
N LEU A 614 23.52 1.25 -9.76
CA LEU A 614 24.51 2.26 -9.41
C LEU A 614 24.98 3.03 -10.66
N ALA A 615 25.20 2.33 -11.77
CA ALA A 615 25.55 2.96 -13.05
C ALA A 615 24.42 3.88 -13.56
N GLN A 616 23.17 3.48 -13.41
CA GLN A 616 22.04 4.33 -13.76
C GLN A 616 21.93 5.57 -12.85
N MET A 617 22.28 5.46 -11.57
CA MET A 617 22.37 6.61 -10.66
C MET A 617 23.42 7.60 -11.14
N VAL A 618 24.61 7.12 -11.50
CA VAL A 618 25.68 7.98 -12.07
C VAL A 618 25.22 8.66 -13.36
N ARG A 619 24.62 7.93 -14.29
CA ARG A 619 24.06 8.51 -15.54
C ARG A 619 22.99 9.56 -15.26
N GLY A 620 22.08 9.28 -14.33
CA GLY A 620 21.04 10.23 -13.91
C GLY A 620 21.64 11.53 -13.36
N GLY A 621 22.65 11.44 -12.50
CA GLY A 621 23.34 12.61 -11.95
C GLY A 621 24.13 13.41 -12.99
N LEU A 622 24.80 12.73 -13.92
CA LEU A 622 25.46 13.40 -15.04
C LEU A 622 24.45 14.15 -15.92
N ALA A 623 23.27 13.57 -16.15
CA ALA A 623 22.20 14.21 -16.90
C ALA A 623 21.61 15.44 -16.16
N LEU A 624 21.69 15.48 -14.83
CA LEU A 624 21.35 16.63 -13.99
C LEU A 624 22.46 17.71 -13.96
N GLY A 625 23.59 17.46 -14.61
CA GLY A 625 24.75 18.37 -14.61
C GLY A 625 25.68 18.21 -13.39
N MET A 626 25.57 17.13 -12.62
CA MET A 626 26.48 16.86 -11.51
C MET A 626 27.91 16.59 -12.00
N ASN A 627 28.88 16.98 -11.18
CA ASN A 627 30.27 16.61 -11.42
C ASN A 627 30.45 15.08 -11.29
N ARG A 628 31.26 14.47 -12.17
CA ARG A 628 31.50 13.02 -12.21
C ARG A 628 31.96 12.45 -10.87
N ALA A 629 32.92 13.12 -10.23
CA ALA A 629 33.45 12.67 -8.93
C ALA A 629 32.36 12.71 -7.84
N THR A 630 31.54 13.77 -7.81
CA THR A 630 30.46 13.93 -6.85
C THR A 630 29.37 12.85 -7.02
N VAL A 631 28.91 12.63 -8.27
CA VAL A 631 27.85 11.63 -8.49
C VAL A 631 28.36 10.20 -8.29
N LEU A 632 29.62 9.91 -8.61
CA LEU A 632 30.22 8.61 -8.32
C LEU A 632 30.30 8.37 -6.81
N GLN A 633 30.70 9.41 -6.03
CA GLN A 633 30.72 9.33 -4.58
C GLN A 633 29.31 9.13 -3.98
N LEU A 634 28.30 9.80 -4.54
CA LEU A 634 26.91 9.59 -4.17
C LEU A 634 26.46 8.14 -4.43
N ALA A 635 26.78 7.58 -5.59
CA ALA A 635 26.47 6.18 -5.92
C ALA A 635 27.18 5.20 -4.95
N LEU A 636 28.43 5.45 -4.60
CA LEU A 636 29.18 4.66 -3.62
C LEU A 636 28.60 4.80 -2.20
N ARG A 637 28.13 6.00 -1.80
CA ARG A 637 27.39 6.21 -0.56
C ARG A 637 26.11 5.40 -0.56
N CYS A 638 25.34 5.40 -1.64
CA CYS A 638 24.13 4.60 -1.76
C CYS A 638 24.42 3.10 -1.73
N ALA A 639 25.53 2.66 -2.29
CA ALA A 639 25.99 1.28 -2.16
C ALA A 639 26.25 0.92 -0.69
N ARG A 640 27.03 1.73 0.02
CA ARG A 640 27.28 1.56 1.46
C ARG A 640 25.97 1.51 2.28
N ASP A 641 25.07 2.46 2.03
CA ASP A 641 23.82 2.61 2.74
C ASP A 641 22.82 1.46 2.44
N SER A 642 23.09 0.67 1.40
CA SER A 642 22.33 -0.56 1.06
C SER A 642 22.79 -1.78 1.86
N ILE A 643 23.91 -1.71 2.58
CA ILE A 643 24.31 -2.75 3.53
C ILE A 643 23.44 -2.61 4.80
N PRO A 644 22.90 -3.71 5.38
CA PRO A 644 22.22 -3.64 6.67
C PRO A 644 23.08 -2.95 7.72
N GLN A 645 22.53 -1.97 8.43
CA GLN A 645 23.27 -1.04 9.28
C GLN A 645 24.21 -1.74 10.27
N LEU A 646 23.72 -2.79 10.94
CA LEU A 646 24.53 -3.51 11.93
C LEU A 646 25.70 -4.26 11.30
N ARG A 647 25.50 -4.84 10.10
CA ARG A 647 26.58 -5.52 9.35
C ARG A 647 27.64 -4.52 8.89
N LEU A 648 27.21 -3.36 8.41
CA LEU A 648 28.13 -2.28 8.04
C LEU A 648 28.98 -1.83 9.23
N GLU A 649 28.36 -1.58 10.41
CA GLU A 649 29.06 -1.20 11.63
C GLU A 649 30.12 -2.25 12.04
N ILE A 650 29.78 -3.55 11.95
CA ILE A 650 30.69 -4.65 12.23
C ILE A 650 31.87 -4.71 11.22
N LEU A 651 31.58 -4.58 9.93
CA LEU A 651 32.61 -4.62 8.89
C LEU A 651 33.60 -3.44 9.04
N LEU A 652 33.12 -2.24 9.31
CA LEU A 652 33.96 -1.05 9.55
C LEU A 652 34.77 -1.18 10.83
N GLU A 653 34.20 -1.73 11.90
CA GLU A 653 34.93 -1.99 13.15
C GLU A 653 36.07 -2.99 12.92
N LEU A 654 35.82 -4.10 12.23
CA LEU A 654 36.85 -5.09 11.94
C LEU A 654 37.86 -4.62 10.89
N ALA A 655 37.47 -3.68 10.01
CA ALA A 655 38.43 -3.00 9.13
C ALA A 655 39.44 -2.15 9.93
N SER A 656 38.98 -1.53 11.01
CA SER A 656 39.82 -0.71 11.87
C SER A 656 40.57 -1.53 12.93
N ASN A 657 39.93 -2.52 13.51
CA ASN A 657 40.42 -3.35 14.60
C ASN A 657 40.37 -4.86 14.23
N PRO A 658 41.30 -5.35 13.41
CA PRO A 658 41.35 -6.77 13.05
C PRO A 658 41.66 -7.66 14.27
N ARG A 659 41.31 -8.95 14.19
CA ARG A 659 41.50 -9.96 15.26
C ARG A 659 40.75 -9.62 16.56
N SER A 660 39.60 -8.93 16.46
CA SER A 660 38.79 -8.56 17.62
C SER A 660 37.93 -9.72 18.13
N ARG A 661 37.75 -9.78 19.45
CA ARG A 661 36.79 -10.70 20.09
C ARG A 661 35.38 -10.14 19.98
N VAL A 662 34.37 -11.02 20.07
CA VAL A 662 32.96 -10.63 20.10
C VAL A 662 32.68 -9.52 21.12
N ILE A 663 33.27 -9.62 22.33
CA ILE A 663 33.06 -8.64 23.40
C ILE A 663 33.67 -7.26 23.07
N ASP A 664 34.79 -7.24 22.37
CA ASP A 664 35.44 -6.00 21.97
C ASP A 664 34.63 -5.28 20.91
N VAL A 665 34.20 -6.00 19.88
CA VAL A 665 33.28 -5.47 18.85
C VAL A 665 31.97 -4.97 19.48
N ALA A 666 31.36 -5.76 20.38
CA ALA A 666 30.12 -5.39 21.06
C ALA A 666 30.25 -4.09 21.88
N ARG A 667 31.42 -3.90 22.54
CA ARG A 667 31.71 -2.70 23.31
C ARG A 667 31.92 -1.48 22.39
N ASN A 668 32.72 -1.64 21.35
CA ASN A 668 33.11 -0.53 20.48
C ASN A 668 31.92 0.03 19.70
N ILE A 669 31.03 -0.83 19.21
CA ILE A 669 29.81 -0.39 18.52
C ILE A 669 28.57 -0.24 19.42
N ALA A 670 28.75 -0.39 20.75
CA ALA A 670 27.70 -0.22 21.77
C ALA A 670 26.42 -1.05 21.50
N LYS A 671 26.58 -2.33 21.13
CA LYS A 671 25.47 -3.26 20.86
C LYS A 671 25.54 -4.49 21.79
N PRO A 672 24.38 -5.17 22.02
CA PRO A 672 24.35 -6.36 22.89
C PRO A 672 25.24 -7.49 22.36
N TYR A 673 25.96 -8.15 23.25
CA TYR A 673 26.89 -9.26 22.94
C TYR A 673 26.25 -10.36 22.07
N ARG A 674 25.05 -10.83 22.42
CA ARG A 674 24.36 -11.90 21.68
C ARG A 674 24.02 -11.48 20.25
N THR A 675 23.64 -10.22 20.03
CA THR A 675 23.33 -9.67 18.71
C THR A 675 24.59 -9.65 17.85
N ILE A 676 25.71 -9.15 18.39
CA ILE A 676 26.98 -9.09 17.67
C ILE A 676 27.52 -10.48 17.36
N ARG A 677 27.46 -11.40 18.33
CA ARG A 677 27.88 -12.78 18.11
C ARG A 677 27.14 -13.41 16.92
N ARG A 678 25.81 -13.26 16.88
CA ARG A 678 24.99 -13.80 15.80
C ARG A 678 25.37 -13.20 14.43
N GLU A 679 25.58 -11.90 14.35
CA GLU A 679 25.96 -11.28 13.08
C GLU A 679 27.37 -11.64 12.65
N LEU A 680 28.33 -11.73 13.57
CA LEU A 680 29.69 -12.20 13.27
C LEU A 680 29.70 -13.63 12.74
N GLU A 681 28.95 -14.55 13.37
CA GLU A 681 28.76 -15.91 12.87
C GLU A 681 28.13 -15.95 11.47
N GLY A 682 27.11 -15.11 11.23
CA GLY A 682 26.47 -15.00 9.91
C GLY A 682 27.43 -14.47 8.84
N LEU A 683 28.15 -13.40 9.12
CA LEU A 683 29.12 -12.82 8.20
C LEU A 683 30.30 -13.76 7.93
N HIS A 684 30.68 -14.59 8.91
CA HIS A 684 31.71 -15.61 8.74
C HIS A 684 31.25 -16.70 7.77
N ILE A 685 30.04 -17.23 7.91
CA ILE A 685 29.48 -18.25 7.01
C ILE A 685 29.31 -17.71 5.58
N LEU A 686 28.97 -16.41 5.45
CA LEU A 686 28.93 -15.74 4.14
C LEU A 686 30.32 -15.52 3.52
N GLY A 687 31.39 -15.85 4.23
CA GLY A 687 32.76 -15.69 3.73
C GLY A 687 33.31 -14.27 3.78
N LEU A 688 32.60 -13.32 4.42
CA LEU A 688 33.06 -11.93 4.57
C LEU A 688 34.07 -11.79 5.75
N LEU A 689 34.02 -12.70 6.72
CA LEU A 689 34.90 -12.73 7.88
C LEU A 689 35.64 -14.04 7.99
N ARG A 690 36.85 -13.96 8.50
CA ARG A 690 37.63 -15.10 9.01
C ARG A 690 37.51 -15.15 10.52
N CYS A 691 37.39 -16.36 11.07
CA CYS A 691 37.36 -16.62 12.49
C CYS A 691 38.53 -17.51 12.85
N ASP A 692 39.43 -17.04 13.72
CA ASP A 692 40.58 -17.77 14.21
C ASP A 692 40.29 -18.24 15.66
N GLU A 693 40.65 -19.50 15.96
CA GLU A 693 40.62 -20.03 17.33
C GLU A 693 41.99 -19.83 17.97
N GLU A 694 42.02 -19.23 19.16
CA GLU A 694 43.19 -19.09 19.98
C GLU A 694 42.94 -19.64 21.39
N GLN A 695 43.95 -20.24 22.00
CA GLN A 695 43.92 -20.57 23.41
C GLN A 695 44.07 -19.33 24.27
N ALA A 696 43.32 -19.24 25.36
CA ALA A 696 43.42 -18.07 26.24
C ALA A 696 44.77 -18.10 26.97
N GLU A 697 45.46 -16.95 27.02
CA GLU A 697 46.76 -16.81 27.70
C GLU A 697 46.70 -17.16 29.20
N THR A 698 45.55 -17.07 29.83
CA THR A 698 45.33 -17.30 31.25
C THR A 698 44.72 -18.65 31.60
N ASP A 699 44.21 -19.38 30.62
CA ASP A 699 43.52 -20.69 30.82
C ASP A 699 43.58 -21.50 29.52
N GLU A 700 44.51 -22.45 29.45
CA GLU A 700 44.74 -23.30 28.26
C GLU A 700 43.51 -24.14 27.86
N ALA A 701 42.55 -24.34 28.77
CA ALA A 701 41.29 -25.04 28.48
C ALA A 701 40.21 -24.14 27.79
N LYS A 702 40.47 -22.83 27.67
CA LYS A 702 39.48 -21.88 27.17
C LYS A 702 39.86 -21.35 25.80
N THR A 703 39.00 -21.66 24.80
CA THR A 703 39.13 -21.13 23.44
C THR A 703 38.57 -19.72 23.32
N VAL A 704 39.31 -18.86 22.65
CA VAL A 704 38.93 -17.48 22.32
C VAL A 704 38.80 -17.34 20.81
N TRP A 705 37.64 -16.88 20.36
CA TRP A 705 37.35 -16.67 18.94
C TRP A 705 37.66 -15.22 18.56
N ARG A 706 38.49 -15.05 17.51
CA ARG A 706 38.87 -13.75 16.98
C ARG A 706 38.44 -13.59 15.54
N TYR A 707 37.78 -12.50 15.24
CA TYR A 707 37.24 -12.20 13.94
C TYR A 707 38.09 -11.11 13.23
N SER A 708 38.28 -11.31 11.94
CA SER A 708 38.93 -10.39 11.00
C SER A 708 38.14 -10.37 9.70
N LEU A 709 38.34 -9.35 8.86
CA LEU A 709 37.87 -9.43 7.47
C LEU A 709 38.55 -10.64 6.79
N ALA A 710 37.83 -11.32 5.91
CA ALA A 710 38.33 -12.47 5.16
C ALA A 710 39.53 -12.12 4.29
N ASP A 711 40.40 -13.07 4.02
CA ASP A 711 41.50 -12.92 3.09
C ASP A 711 40.91 -12.67 1.68
N GLY A 712 41.29 -11.57 1.03
CA GLY A 712 40.73 -11.16 -0.27
C GLY A 712 39.54 -10.21 -0.18
N PHE A 713 39.01 -9.89 1.02
CA PHE A 713 38.00 -8.85 1.16
C PHE A 713 38.57 -7.46 0.79
N ASP A 714 37.87 -6.74 -0.09
CA ASP A 714 38.32 -5.42 -0.54
C ASP A 714 38.01 -4.32 0.51
N ARG A 715 38.89 -4.28 1.52
CA ARG A 715 38.85 -3.27 2.60
C ARG A 715 38.92 -1.84 2.04
N ALA A 716 39.71 -1.61 1.00
CA ALA A 716 39.90 -0.27 0.44
C ALA A 716 38.58 0.25 -0.15
N THR A 717 37.86 -0.58 -0.89
CA THR A 717 36.53 -0.23 -1.42
C THR A 717 35.54 0.02 -0.30
N LEU A 718 35.49 -0.81 0.75
CA LEU A 718 34.58 -0.58 1.90
C LEU A 718 34.82 0.80 2.54
N LEU A 719 36.08 1.20 2.76
CA LEU A 719 36.43 2.47 3.37
C LEU A 719 36.13 3.66 2.43
N THR A 720 36.39 3.53 1.14
CA THR A 720 36.14 4.61 0.17
C THR A 720 34.64 4.84 -0.11
N MET A 721 33.77 3.85 0.10
CA MET A 721 32.31 4.04 0.04
C MET A 721 31.82 5.03 1.12
N GLY A 722 32.59 5.28 2.18
CA GLY A 722 32.24 6.18 3.28
C GLY A 722 32.46 7.67 3.00
N GLY A 723 33.23 8.04 1.99
CA GLY A 723 33.77 9.39 1.86
C GLY A 723 34.86 9.69 2.92
N GLU A 724 35.68 10.73 2.72
CA GLU A 724 36.78 11.10 3.64
C GLU A 724 36.35 11.64 5.01
N GLN A 725 35.06 11.58 5.39
CA GLN A 725 34.54 12.14 6.65
C GLN A 725 34.01 11.08 7.61
N LEU A 726 34.83 10.16 8.07
CA LEU A 726 34.55 9.31 9.21
C LEU A 726 35.79 9.13 10.08
N PHE A 727 36.44 10.22 10.45
CA PHE A 727 37.36 10.24 11.62
C PHE A 727 37.34 11.62 12.28
#